data_ffdd1a05dce5f541b3ce5b2748bcdaca
#
_entry.id   ffdd1a05dce5f541b3ce5b2748bcdaca
#
_cell.length_a   1.000
_cell.length_b   1.000
_cell.length_c   1.000
_cell.angle_alpha   90.00
_cell.angle_beta   90.00
_cell.angle_gamma   90.00
#
_symmetry.space_group_name_H-M   'P 1'
#
loop_
_entity.id
_entity.type
_entity.pdbx_description
1 polymer ?
#
loop_
_entity_poly.entity_id
_entity_poly.type
_entity_poly.pdbx_seq_one_letter_code
_entity_poly.pdbx_strand_id
1 'polypeptide(L)'
;MSKHFLPRPGWLLLTCLAGLVGCVHGATERPVPLSPTAQALSSEAGAVAAITNEEDYFEARLLYQALPENTPEQARLRGKLLEYLLGPLAALDAERLRKNPGLLGTEDDFDRLADSFRDALETFTPSSLWTPGGPPLLARERELLLGSAKLLMAVHSPRGNELPVAMALFVLITIDPANAEWASRLDQLFSWLDSGAQLSAGPQGPRRLTSPTDVLENVAAVWPAPGVLDRLTGLVLVRQDRVAGILRRPLGSGEGARGLLSELLIDTESLSNLAVSAASLHVRCGQFAKASEIAARFADKPGDDPEFRQLIAAATSPQAKTADYLALARRFLPRSELLRGTSADRIDPATAMGVLRRGLAVYPAEADMLLLAARVARLLSAPLLSLRYLDEATAALLAHKAGADTLGDLAAERMDLTFLRLKMHIDPDRIAQAEREAASLRRQFAEARGRFGAARFKLDDADIDYVLAGGMVDAGQVEKAAPLLLRARRDAESSADVTRQLANLAIKRGEPQQAITLLRQTLGFRERNAPPEDTLPYVEGQAKLSFLLGNAYEVTANPVDARKAWAAAARGWERLMLEQIRRKNLSSSAEATFEVGRLYYLLGRREEGLRKFDEAIAQDEDRDQSYLDSIAFLVQRGESEAALDIFRRALAKPGRSVSEYVKVYASLWIVDLTRRSANAPDAGATAYLRAIASRKVFLRPPRAAAWYTELARYATGQLDYAALLAKADTTGKRAEAYFYEAMRLLSNGKSEEAHALWSKVMETKMMSFFEFEMASRYLRTGAPARPETDDKNETI
;
A
#
# COMPACT_ATOMS: atom_id res chain seq x y z
N MET A 1 -7.54 -3.29 -18.71
CA MET A 1 -7.32 -4.12 -17.53
C MET A 1 -7.19 -3.19 -16.33
N SER A 2 -8.28 -2.73 -15.77
CA SER A 2 -8.19 -2.05 -14.49
C SER A 2 -8.68 -3.01 -13.42
N LYS A 3 -7.78 -3.83 -12.89
CA LYS A 3 -7.97 -4.26 -11.52
C LYS A 3 -7.99 -2.97 -10.73
N HIS A 4 -9.08 -2.66 -10.09
CA HIS A 4 -9.10 -1.70 -9.02
C HIS A 4 -8.22 -2.26 -7.89
N PHE A 5 -6.90 -2.24 -8.10
CA PHE A 5 -6.02 -2.10 -6.98
C PHE A 5 -6.39 -0.74 -6.41
N LEU A 6 -7.01 -0.74 -5.26
CA LEU A 6 -6.82 0.37 -4.34
C LEU A 6 -5.34 0.72 -4.49
N PRO A 7 -4.98 1.98 -4.77
CA PRO A 7 -3.58 2.35 -4.72
C PRO A 7 -3.09 1.80 -3.39
N ARG A 8 -2.16 0.86 -3.44
CA ARG A 8 -1.44 0.47 -2.24
C ARG A 8 -1.05 1.81 -1.64
N PRO A 9 -1.49 2.17 -0.43
CA PRO A 9 -1.09 3.41 0.18
C PRO A 9 0.42 3.40 0.07
N GLY A 10 0.93 4.38 -0.69
CA GLY A 10 2.34 4.42 -1.05
C GLY A 10 3.15 4.24 0.23
N TRP A 11 4.15 3.42 0.21
CA TRP A 11 5.04 2.99 1.28
C TRP A 11 5.59 4.13 2.17
N LEU A 12 5.38 5.38 1.79
CA LEU A 12 5.78 6.59 2.51
C LEU A 12 4.93 6.95 3.73
N LEU A 13 3.74 6.35 3.94
CA LEU A 13 2.86 6.64 5.09
C LEU A 13 2.81 5.53 6.13
N LEU A 14 3.43 4.38 5.89
CA LEU A 14 3.41 3.22 6.80
C LEU A 14 4.43 3.30 7.95
N THR A 15 5.24 4.34 8.01
CA THR A 15 6.30 4.47 9.03
C THR A 15 5.82 4.88 10.42
N CYS A 16 4.53 5.10 10.63
CA CYS A 16 4.05 5.70 11.88
C CYS A 16 3.00 4.88 12.64
N LEU A 17 2.87 3.57 12.44
CA LEU A 17 1.79 2.79 13.08
C LEU A 17 2.20 1.95 14.28
N ALA A 18 3.43 2.06 14.73
CA ALA A 18 3.89 1.34 15.89
C ALA A 18 3.66 2.12 17.20
N GLY A 19 2.88 1.55 18.01
CA GLY A 19 3.02 1.71 19.43
C GLY A 19 2.18 2.74 20.13
N LEU A 20 1.05 2.30 20.60
CA LEU A 20 0.32 3.05 21.60
C LEU A 20 -0.54 2.16 22.50
N VAL A 21 0.02 1.75 23.56
CA VAL A 21 -0.72 1.40 24.78
C VAL A 21 0.14 1.82 25.97
N GLY A 22 -0.31 2.78 26.70
CA GLY A 22 0.37 3.23 27.94
C GLY A 22 -0.59 3.41 29.07
N CYS A 23 -0.35 2.74 30.05
CA CYS A 23 -0.37 3.08 31.47
C CYS A 23 -1.48 3.97 32.02
N VAL A 24 -2.41 3.35 32.66
CA VAL A 24 -2.91 3.88 33.94
C VAL A 24 -2.99 2.70 34.92
N HIS A 25 -2.19 2.74 35.96
CA HIS A 25 -2.39 1.90 37.17
C HIS A 25 -3.23 2.66 38.18
N GLY A 26 -4.28 2.03 38.65
CA GLY A 26 -4.91 2.37 39.91
C GLY A 26 -6.32 2.92 39.85
N ALA A 27 -7.26 2.12 39.34
CA ALA A 27 -8.60 2.06 39.89
C ALA A 27 -9.18 0.71 39.46
N THR A 28 -9.65 -0.08 40.40
CA THR A 28 -10.50 -1.25 40.12
C THR A 28 -11.84 -0.75 39.63
N GLU A 29 -11.87 -0.18 38.43
CA GLU A 29 -13.08 0.20 37.77
C GLU A 29 -13.72 -1.04 37.10
N ARG A 30 -15.03 -1.16 37.30
CA ARG A 30 -15.82 -2.16 36.60
C ARG A 30 -15.56 -1.97 35.09
N PRO A 31 -15.26 -3.04 34.32
CA PRO A 31 -15.01 -2.91 32.90
C PRO A 31 -16.19 -2.21 32.24
N VAL A 32 -15.91 -1.09 31.56
CA VAL A 32 -16.91 -0.40 30.75
C VAL A 32 -17.41 -1.40 29.72
N PRO A 33 -18.74 -1.61 29.62
CA PRO A 33 -19.26 -2.55 28.63
C PRO A 33 -18.80 -2.12 27.23
N LEU A 34 -18.27 -3.09 26.47
CA LEU A 34 -17.82 -2.87 25.08
C LEU A 34 -18.98 -2.31 24.24
N SER A 35 -18.68 -1.34 23.40
CA SER A 35 -19.63 -0.86 22.40
C SER A 35 -20.08 -2.01 21.47
N PRO A 36 -21.29 -1.95 20.86
CA PRO A 36 -21.72 -2.97 19.92
C PRO A 36 -20.71 -3.25 18.81
N THR A 37 -20.06 -2.21 18.31
CA THR A 37 -18.99 -2.34 17.30
C THR A 37 -17.77 -3.04 17.87
N ALA A 38 -17.32 -2.72 19.08
CA ALA A 38 -16.21 -3.41 19.72
C ALA A 38 -16.53 -4.91 19.96
N GLN A 39 -17.77 -5.23 20.33
CA GLN A 39 -18.24 -6.62 20.48
C GLN A 39 -18.24 -7.38 19.13
N ALA A 40 -18.73 -6.74 18.06
CA ALA A 40 -18.71 -7.32 16.72
C ALA A 40 -17.29 -7.57 16.24
N LEU A 41 -16.37 -6.60 16.41
CA LEU A 41 -14.95 -6.74 16.06
C LEU A 41 -14.25 -7.85 16.88
N SER A 42 -14.58 -7.98 18.18
CA SER A 42 -14.05 -9.05 19.02
C SER A 42 -14.52 -10.44 18.55
N SER A 43 -15.81 -10.56 18.15
CA SER A 43 -16.35 -11.78 17.56
C SER A 43 -15.67 -12.13 16.25
N GLU A 44 -15.49 -11.15 15.37
CA GLU A 44 -14.81 -11.31 14.07
C GLU A 44 -13.35 -11.72 14.27
N ALA A 45 -12.62 -11.08 15.19
CA ALA A 45 -11.25 -11.43 15.53
C ALA A 45 -11.14 -12.85 16.12
N GLY A 46 -12.14 -13.29 16.90
CA GLY A 46 -12.24 -14.66 17.38
C GLY A 46 -12.39 -15.70 16.28
N ALA A 47 -13.07 -15.34 15.20
CA ALA A 47 -13.30 -16.18 14.03
C ALA A 47 -12.13 -16.24 13.05
N VAL A 48 -11.13 -15.34 13.15
CA VAL A 48 -9.94 -15.36 12.28
C VAL A 48 -9.26 -16.72 12.38
N ALA A 49 -9.13 -17.40 11.25
CA ALA A 49 -8.40 -18.66 11.13
C ALA A 49 -6.87 -18.44 11.16
N ALA A 50 -6.09 -19.37 10.65
CA ALA A 50 -4.67 -19.13 10.41
C ALA A 50 -4.48 -18.06 9.34
N ILE A 51 -3.52 -17.17 9.54
CA ILE A 51 -3.10 -16.17 8.55
C ILE A 51 -2.12 -16.86 7.61
N THR A 52 -2.46 -16.94 6.34
CA THR A 52 -1.68 -17.71 5.35
C THR A 52 -1.11 -16.89 4.23
N ASN A 53 -1.61 -15.67 4.03
CA ASN A 53 -1.20 -14.78 2.95
C ASN A 53 -1.23 -13.30 3.41
N GLU A 54 -0.71 -12.42 2.56
CA GLU A 54 -0.57 -10.99 2.88
C GLU A 54 -1.92 -10.28 3.03
N GLU A 55 -2.94 -10.68 2.28
CA GLU A 55 -4.28 -10.11 2.36
C GLU A 55 -4.96 -10.46 3.68
N ASP A 56 -4.89 -11.73 4.11
CA ASP A 56 -5.39 -12.16 5.43
C ASP A 56 -4.65 -11.44 6.56
N TYR A 57 -3.34 -11.19 6.39
CA TYR A 57 -2.55 -10.42 7.34
C TYR A 57 -3.05 -8.98 7.47
N PHE A 58 -3.30 -8.29 6.36
CA PHE A 58 -3.82 -6.92 6.41
C PHE A 58 -5.21 -6.85 7.07
N GLU A 59 -6.11 -7.77 6.74
CA GLU A 59 -7.42 -7.85 7.41
C GLU A 59 -7.28 -8.07 8.91
N ALA A 60 -6.47 -9.04 9.32
CA ALA A 60 -6.22 -9.35 10.72
C ALA A 60 -5.54 -8.19 11.46
N ARG A 61 -4.62 -7.47 10.80
CA ARG A 61 -3.96 -6.27 11.36
C ARG A 61 -4.96 -5.15 11.62
N LEU A 62 -5.88 -4.87 10.68
CA LEU A 62 -6.92 -3.87 10.86
C LEU A 62 -7.84 -4.22 12.03
N LEU A 63 -8.22 -5.50 12.15
CA LEU A 63 -8.99 -5.99 13.31
C LEU A 63 -8.21 -5.81 14.60
N TYR A 64 -6.94 -6.24 14.64
CA TYR A 64 -6.06 -6.09 15.81
C TYR A 64 -5.97 -4.64 16.29
N GLN A 65 -5.79 -3.70 15.38
CA GLN A 65 -5.73 -2.27 15.69
C GLN A 65 -7.04 -1.71 16.27
N ALA A 66 -8.16 -2.25 15.81
CA ALA A 66 -9.50 -1.82 16.22
C ALA A 66 -9.99 -2.46 17.53
N LEU A 67 -9.38 -3.57 17.98
CA LEU A 67 -9.77 -4.21 19.22
C LEU A 67 -9.45 -3.33 20.43
N PRO A 68 -10.26 -3.41 21.50
CA PRO A 68 -9.90 -2.83 22.79
C PRO A 68 -8.60 -3.45 23.32
N GLU A 69 -7.82 -2.61 23.97
CA GLU A 69 -6.51 -2.99 24.46
C GLU A 69 -6.60 -4.02 25.61
N ASN A 70 -5.62 -4.90 25.68
CA ASN A 70 -5.48 -5.93 26.73
C ASN A 70 -6.63 -6.96 26.78
N THR A 71 -7.40 -7.11 25.66
CA THR A 71 -8.40 -8.17 25.56
C THR A 71 -7.76 -9.51 25.17
N PRO A 72 -8.33 -10.66 25.60
CA PRO A 72 -7.85 -11.97 25.20
C PRO A 72 -7.85 -12.17 23.66
N GLU A 73 -8.83 -11.58 22.96
CA GLU A 73 -8.96 -11.61 21.52
C GLU A 73 -7.80 -10.87 20.85
N GLN A 74 -7.45 -9.68 21.37
CA GLN A 74 -6.31 -8.90 20.89
C GLN A 74 -5.00 -9.68 21.07
N ALA A 75 -4.78 -10.27 22.24
CA ALA A 75 -3.57 -11.05 22.53
C ALA A 75 -3.48 -12.29 21.60
N ARG A 76 -4.60 -12.98 21.38
CA ARG A 76 -4.66 -14.14 20.47
C ARG A 76 -4.36 -13.75 19.03
N LEU A 77 -4.96 -12.64 18.55
CA LEU A 77 -4.74 -12.17 17.19
C LEU A 77 -3.31 -11.69 17.00
N ARG A 78 -2.72 -11.02 18.00
CA ARG A 78 -1.29 -10.67 18.01
C ARG A 78 -0.41 -11.89 17.83
N GLY A 79 -0.66 -12.96 18.59
CA GLY A 79 0.09 -14.21 18.45
C GLY A 79 0.04 -14.76 17.00
N LYS A 80 -1.13 -14.74 16.37
CA LYS A 80 -1.27 -15.18 14.96
C LYS A 80 -0.53 -14.28 13.98
N LEU A 81 -0.60 -12.96 14.15
CA LEU A 81 0.14 -12.00 13.32
C LEU A 81 1.65 -12.23 13.44
N LEU A 82 2.16 -12.42 14.65
CA LEU A 82 3.58 -12.68 14.88
C LEU A 82 4.03 -14.02 14.32
N GLU A 83 3.24 -15.07 14.45
CA GLU A 83 3.56 -16.38 13.88
C GLU A 83 3.61 -16.31 12.35
N TYR A 84 2.70 -15.57 11.72
CA TYR A 84 2.75 -15.34 10.26
C TYR A 84 4.00 -14.58 9.83
N LEU A 85 4.36 -13.51 10.54
CA LEU A 85 5.48 -12.64 10.16
C LEU A 85 6.84 -13.23 10.51
N LEU A 86 6.99 -13.83 11.69
CA LEU A 86 8.26 -14.24 12.26
C LEU A 86 8.48 -15.75 12.26
N GLY A 87 7.42 -16.56 12.20
CA GLY A 87 7.54 -18.01 12.20
C GLY A 87 8.43 -18.53 11.07
N PRO A 88 8.24 -18.10 9.81
CA PRO A 88 9.12 -18.45 8.71
C PRO A 88 10.57 -17.99 8.90
N LEU A 89 10.79 -16.83 9.51
CA LEU A 89 12.12 -16.28 9.80
C LEU A 89 12.82 -17.10 10.89
N ALA A 90 12.14 -17.34 11.98
CA ALA A 90 12.70 -18.08 13.11
C ALA A 90 13.05 -19.55 12.76
N ALA A 91 12.37 -20.12 11.77
CA ALA A 91 12.64 -21.45 11.25
C ALA A 91 13.85 -21.54 10.30
N LEU A 92 14.38 -20.43 9.82
CA LEU A 92 15.52 -20.39 8.93
C LEU A 92 16.85 -20.54 9.70
N ASP A 93 17.73 -21.38 9.17
CA ASP A 93 19.12 -21.49 9.65
C ASP A 93 19.97 -20.37 9.05
N ALA A 94 20.39 -19.44 9.89
CA ALA A 94 21.18 -18.27 9.49
C ALA A 94 22.52 -18.65 8.84
N GLU A 95 23.22 -19.68 9.33
CA GLU A 95 24.49 -20.14 8.75
C GLU A 95 24.29 -20.79 7.38
N ARG A 96 23.26 -21.61 7.26
CA ARG A 96 22.89 -22.26 5.99
C ARG A 96 22.49 -21.23 4.94
N LEU A 97 21.74 -20.20 5.35
CA LEU A 97 21.33 -19.11 4.47
C LEU A 97 22.50 -18.25 4.04
N ARG A 98 23.43 -17.96 4.95
CA ARG A 98 24.68 -17.24 4.63
C ARG A 98 25.53 -18.00 3.60
N LYS A 99 25.61 -19.32 3.72
CA LYS A 99 26.36 -20.19 2.80
C LYS A 99 25.66 -20.37 1.46
N ASN A 100 24.33 -20.32 1.44
CA ASN A 100 23.54 -20.51 0.23
C ASN A 100 22.36 -19.52 0.18
N PRO A 101 22.60 -18.27 -0.24
CA PRO A 101 21.56 -17.26 -0.36
C PRO A 101 20.39 -17.64 -1.27
N GLY A 102 20.63 -18.45 -2.31
CA GLY A 102 19.61 -18.94 -3.24
C GLY A 102 18.49 -19.77 -2.62
N LEU A 103 18.60 -20.14 -1.32
CA LEU A 103 17.51 -20.80 -0.61
C LEU A 103 16.28 -19.92 -0.42
N LEU A 104 16.44 -18.59 -0.42
CA LEU A 104 15.31 -17.66 -0.36
C LEU A 104 14.64 -17.45 -1.72
N GLY A 105 15.36 -17.65 -2.81
CA GLY A 105 14.83 -17.53 -4.18
C GLY A 105 15.33 -16.27 -4.89
N THR A 106 14.88 -15.08 -4.53
CA THR A 106 15.24 -13.82 -5.18
C THR A 106 15.88 -12.82 -4.20
N GLU A 107 16.58 -11.79 -4.71
CA GLU A 107 17.09 -10.68 -3.88
C GLU A 107 15.96 -9.96 -3.11
N ASP A 108 14.77 -9.88 -3.70
CA ASP A 108 13.60 -9.27 -3.06
C ASP A 108 13.20 -9.99 -1.75
N ASP A 109 13.51 -11.26 -1.61
CA ASP A 109 13.21 -12.02 -0.39
C ASP A 109 14.06 -11.59 0.81
N PHE A 110 15.25 -11.02 0.57
CA PHE A 110 16.06 -10.45 1.65
C PHE A 110 15.47 -9.15 2.20
N ASP A 111 14.91 -8.29 1.33
CA ASP A 111 14.17 -7.11 1.78
C ASP A 111 12.91 -7.51 2.55
N ARG A 112 12.22 -8.55 2.10
CA ARG A 112 11.04 -9.10 2.80
C ARG A 112 11.33 -9.65 4.20
N LEU A 113 12.54 -10.18 4.44
CA LEU A 113 12.95 -10.53 5.81
C LEU A 113 12.89 -9.32 6.73
N ALA A 114 13.50 -8.22 6.30
CA ALA A 114 13.55 -6.98 7.08
C ALA A 114 12.15 -6.36 7.26
N ASP A 115 11.35 -6.35 6.20
CA ASP A 115 9.99 -5.81 6.23
C ASP A 115 9.07 -6.65 7.13
N SER A 116 9.16 -7.98 7.09
CA SER A 116 8.40 -8.85 7.98
C SER A 116 8.77 -8.65 9.45
N PHE A 117 10.05 -8.50 9.73
CA PHE A 117 10.52 -8.22 11.08
C PHE A 117 10.05 -6.85 11.57
N ARG A 118 10.14 -5.83 10.74
CA ARG A 118 9.65 -4.48 11.05
C ARG A 118 8.15 -4.49 11.35
N ASP A 119 7.34 -5.10 10.49
CA ASP A 119 5.89 -5.17 10.67
C ASP A 119 5.52 -5.95 11.94
N ALA A 120 6.32 -6.97 12.31
CA ALA A 120 6.14 -7.68 13.55
C ALA A 120 6.42 -6.77 14.75
N LEU A 121 7.49 -5.97 14.72
CA LEU A 121 7.76 -4.99 15.76
C LEU A 121 6.64 -3.96 15.90
N GLU A 122 6.06 -3.55 14.77
CA GLU A 122 4.93 -2.63 14.75
C GLU A 122 3.64 -3.24 15.34
N THR A 123 3.48 -4.56 15.37
CA THR A 123 2.36 -5.23 16.06
C THR A 123 2.54 -5.30 17.56
N PHE A 124 3.76 -5.22 18.06
CA PHE A 124 3.95 -5.05 19.49
C PHE A 124 3.58 -3.63 19.87
N THR A 125 2.53 -3.49 20.61
CA THR A 125 2.21 -2.20 21.23
C THR A 125 3.28 -1.90 22.26
N PRO A 126 4.08 -0.85 22.12
CA PRO A 126 5.21 -0.55 22.99
C PRO A 126 4.87 -0.49 24.46
N SER A 127 3.62 -0.16 24.80
CA SER A 127 3.19 -0.02 26.17
C SER A 127 3.23 -1.31 26.98
N SER A 128 2.90 -2.44 26.39
CA SER A 128 2.93 -3.70 27.17
C SER A 128 4.36 -4.10 27.54
N LEU A 129 5.36 -3.73 26.76
CA LEU A 129 6.78 -4.01 27.03
C LEU A 129 7.47 -2.94 27.86
N TRP A 130 6.99 -1.71 27.80
CA TRP A 130 7.67 -0.52 28.31
C TRP A 130 7.04 0.03 29.59
N THR A 131 5.92 -0.54 30.02
CA THR A 131 5.25 -0.12 31.23
C THR A 131 5.76 -0.89 32.42
N PRO A 132 6.10 -0.24 33.51
CA PRO A 132 6.30 -0.93 34.79
C PRO A 132 5.04 -1.72 35.16
N GLY A 133 5.12 -3.07 35.17
CA GLY A 133 3.98 -3.94 35.46
C GLY A 133 3.14 -4.33 34.23
N GLY A 134 3.54 -3.98 33.01
CA GLY A 134 2.93 -4.49 31.78
C GLY A 134 3.13 -6.02 31.63
N PRO A 135 2.27 -6.72 30.86
CA PRO A 135 2.41 -8.16 30.66
C PRO A 135 3.75 -8.46 30.01
N PRO A 136 4.50 -9.44 30.50
CA PRO A 136 5.77 -9.84 29.92
C PRO A 136 5.52 -10.44 28.53
N LEU A 137 6.55 -10.38 27.66
CA LEU A 137 6.56 -11.14 26.42
C LEU A 137 6.27 -12.62 26.70
N LEU A 138 5.33 -13.19 25.95
CA LEU A 138 5.10 -14.62 26.01
C LEU A 138 6.37 -15.38 25.57
N ALA A 139 6.57 -16.58 26.09
CA ALA A 139 7.75 -17.39 25.74
C ALA A 139 7.91 -17.58 24.22
N ARG A 140 6.83 -17.85 23.51
CA ARG A 140 6.82 -18.01 22.06
C ARG A 140 7.13 -16.69 21.32
N GLU A 141 6.60 -15.56 21.76
CA GLU A 141 6.90 -14.23 21.20
C GLU A 141 8.40 -13.90 21.36
N ARG A 142 8.96 -14.19 22.54
CA ARG A 142 10.40 -14.01 22.79
C ARG A 142 11.25 -14.89 21.89
N GLU A 143 10.89 -16.15 21.71
CA GLU A 143 11.58 -17.09 20.83
C GLU A 143 11.56 -16.60 19.37
N LEU A 144 10.41 -16.21 18.84
CA LEU A 144 10.23 -15.70 17.49
C LEU A 144 11.08 -14.44 17.25
N LEU A 145 11.02 -13.48 18.16
CA LEU A 145 11.79 -12.24 18.06
C LEU A 145 13.31 -12.52 18.11
N LEU A 146 13.75 -13.36 19.05
CA LEU A 146 15.17 -13.67 19.23
C LEU A 146 15.74 -14.40 18.00
N GLY A 147 15.03 -15.40 17.47
CA GLY A 147 15.43 -16.15 16.29
C GLY A 147 15.48 -15.26 15.06
N SER A 148 14.45 -14.46 14.84
CA SER A 148 14.37 -13.56 13.70
C SER A 148 15.42 -12.44 13.74
N ALA A 149 15.65 -11.84 14.93
CA ALA A 149 16.66 -10.81 15.09
C ALA A 149 18.09 -11.35 14.81
N LYS A 150 18.43 -12.54 15.32
CA LYS A 150 19.69 -13.20 15.01
C LYS A 150 19.84 -13.49 13.52
N LEU A 151 18.78 -13.94 12.85
CA LEU A 151 18.77 -14.15 11.41
C LEU A 151 19.07 -12.86 10.64
N LEU A 152 18.37 -11.76 10.99
CA LEU A 152 18.60 -10.46 10.35
C LEU A 152 20.04 -9.97 10.53
N MET A 153 20.59 -10.09 11.74
CA MET A 153 22.00 -9.76 11.98
C MET A 153 22.95 -10.55 11.09
N ALA A 154 22.74 -11.87 10.97
CA ALA A 154 23.60 -12.73 10.17
C ALA A 154 23.50 -12.46 8.66
N VAL A 155 22.32 -12.07 8.17
CA VAL A 155 22.03 -11.88 6.75
C VAL A 155 22.40 -10.47 6.27
N HIS A 156 22.02 -9.44 7.02
CA HIS A 156 22.14 -8.04 6.60
C HIS A 156 23.47 -7.39 6.99
N SER A 157 24.14 -7.84 8.07
CA SER A 157 25.44 -7.29 8.48
C SER A 157 26.51 -7.42 7.39
N PRO A 158 26.69 -8.59 6.72
CA PRO A 158 27.66 -8.71 5.63
C PRO A 158 27.32 -7.89 4.38
N ARG A 159 26.05 -7.47 4.23
CA ARG A 159 25.58 -6.65 3.11
C ARG A 159 25.67 -5.15 3.37
N GLY A 160 26.09 -4.74 4.57
CA GLY A 160 26.12 -3.33 4.96
C GLY A 160 24.72 -2.69 5.04
N ASN A 161 23.67 -3.47 5.23
CA ASN A 161 22.29 -2.94 5.37
C ASN A 161 22.04 -2.59 6.84
N GLU A 162 22.31 -1.35 7.20
CA GLU A 162 22.39 -0.87 8.59
C GLU A 162 21.03 -0.82 9.29
N LEU A 163 19.95 -0.48 8.59
CA LEU A 163 18.64 -0.32 9.21
C LEU A 163 18.09 -1.63 9.81
N PRO A 164 18.03 -2.76 9.07
CA PRO A 164 17.62 -4.04 9.64
C PRO A 164 18.55 -4.51 10.76
N VAL A 165 19.87 -4.25 10.65
CA VAL A 165 20.84 -4.60 11.68
C VAL A 165 20.58 -3.82 12.97
N ALA A 166 20.33 -2.51 12.90
CA ALA A 166 20.02 -1.69 14.06
C ALA A 166 18.68 -2.11 14.72
N MET A 167 17.64 -2.39 13.92
CA MET A 167 16.37 -2.90 14.47
C MET A 167 16.56 -4.22 15.21
N ALA A 168 17.28 -5.15 14.59
CA ALA A 168 17.59 -6.44 15.20
C ALA A 168 18.39 -6.28 16.51
N LEU A 169 19.39 -5.41 16.50
CA LEU A 169 20.23 -5.14 17.66
C LEU A 169 19.42 -4.57 18.83
N PHE A 170 18.50 -3.64 18.58
CA PHE A 170 17.63 -3.05 19.60
C PHE A 170 16.73 -4.10 20.25
N VAL A 171 16.21 -5.04 19.45
CA VAL A 171 15.42 -6.16 19.95
C VAL A 171 16.28 -7.11 20.79
N LEU A 172 17.47 -7.49 20.31
CA LEU A 172 18.37 -8.41 20.99
C LEU A 172 18.79 -7.88 22.37
N ILE A 173 19.15 -6.61 22.48
CA ILE A 173 19.50 -5.98 23.75
C ILE A 173 18.31 -5.96 24.73
N THR A 174 17.11 -5.77 24.21
CA THR A 174 15.91 -5.76 25.06
C THR A 174 15.58 -7.15 25.60
N ILE A 175 15.72 -8.18 24.75
CA ILE A 175 15.33 -9.56 25.08
C ILE A 175 16.44 -10.31 25.85
N ASP A 176 17.70 -10.04 25.51
CA ASP A 176 18.88 -10.69 26.05
C ASP A 176 19.92 -9.66 26.51
N PRO A 177 19.59 -8.84 27.53
CA PRO A 177 20.43 -7.71 27.97
C PRO A 177 21.76 -8.13 28.61
N ALA A 178 21.89 -9.38 29.04
CA ALA A 178 23.10 -9.91 29.66
C ALA A 178 24.18 -10.32 28.62
N ASN A 179 23.87 -10.31 27.33
CA ASN A 179 24.80 -10.73 26.30
C ASN A 179 25.77 -9.59 25.94
N ALA A 180 27.05 -9.80 26.29
CA ALA A 180 28.11 -8.81 26.07
C ALA A 180 28.35 -8.48 24.61
N GLU A 181 28.10 -9.41 23.67
CA GLU A 181 28.25 -9.16 22.25
C GLU A 181 27.28 -8.06 21.76
N TRP A 182 26.00 -8.15 22.16
CA TRP A 182 25.00 -7.15 21.77
C TRP A 182 25.30 -5.78 22.36
N ALA A 183 25.73 -5.74 23.63
CA ALA A 183 26.15 -4.50 24.28
C ALA A 183 27.33 -3.86 23.54
N SER A 184 28.36 -4.62 23.20
CA SER A 184 29.52 -4.13 22.44
C SER A 184 29.13 -3.60 21.03
N ARG A 185 28.25 -4.30 20.32
CA ARG A 185 27.77 -3.85 19.00
C ARG A 185 26.93 -2.58 19.10
N LEU A 186 26.12 -2.43 20.16
CA LEU A 186 25.38 -1.21 20.43
C LEU A 186 26.35 -0.04 20.69
N ASP A 187 27.38 -0.25 21.49
CA ASP A 187 28.41 0.77 21.76
C ASP A 187 29.14 1.20 20.47
N GLN A 188 29.41 0.27 19.57
CA GLN A 188 29.98 0.57 18.25
C GLN A 188 29.02 1.42 17.40
N LEU A 189 27.73 1.07 17.35
CA LEU A 189 26.72 1.85 16.65
C LEU A 189 26.61 3.27 17.19
N PHE A 190 26.55 3.43 18.52
CA PHE A 190 26.48 4.74 19.15
C PHE A 190 27.75 5.57 18.97
N SER A 191 28.93 4.96 19.06
CA SER A 191 30.21 5.61 18.79
C SER A 191 30.28 6.10 17.35
N TRP A 192 29.83 5.31 16.41
CA TRP A 192 29.76 5.71 15.00
C TRP A 192 28.78 6.85 14.79
N LEU A 193 27.57 6.80 15.36
CA LEU A 193 26.58 7.86 15.28
C LEU A 193 27.08 9.18 15.89
N ASP A 194 27.89 9.12 16.94
CA ASP A 194 28.51 10.28 17.58
C ASP A 194 29.62 10.89 16.72
N SER A 195 30.42 10.06 16.06
CA SER A 195 31.55 10.53 15.24
C SER A 195 31.14 11.29 13.97
N GLY A 196 29.88 11.16 13.53
CA GLY A 196 29.40 11.75 12.28
C GLY A 196 30.07 11.16 11.02
N ALA A 197 30.75 10.04 11.15
CA ALA A 197 31.47 9.40 10.05
C ALA A 197 30.46 8.90 9.00
N GLN A 198 30.58 9.37 7.77
CA GLN A 198 29.87 8.81 6.64
C GLN A 198 30.49 7.48 6.26
N LEU A 199 29.76 6.38 6.41
CA LEU A 199 30.19 5.11 5.86
C LEU A 199 30.23 5.18 4.34
N SER A 200 31.33 4.71 3.74
CA SER A 200 31.51 4.68 2.29
C SER A 200 30.47 3.79 1.61
N ALA A 201 29.90 4.28 0.51
CA ALA A 201 28.89 3.57 -0.26
C ALA A 201 29.42 2.27 -0.85
N GLY A 202 28.74 1.16 -0.55
CA GLY A 202 28.83 -0.04 -1.38
C GLY A 202 28.12 0.18 -2.73
N PRO A 203 28.40 -0.61 -3.75
CA PRO A 203 27.95 -0.36 -5.13
C PRO A 203 26.44 -0.50 -5.39
N GLN A 204 25.66 -0.90 -4.41
CA GLN A 204 24.19 -0.95 -4.52
C GLN A 204 23.61 -0.27 -3.28
N GLY A 205 23.18 0.99 -3.41
CA GLY A 205 22.74 1.90 -2.38
C GLY A 205 21.92 1.33 -1.21
N PRO A 206 22.56 0.77 -0.15
CA PRO A 206 21.80 0.28 1.00
C PRO A 206 21.16 1.44 1.75
N ARG A 207 20.05 1.18 2.42
CA ARG A 207 19.42 2.13 3.35
C ARG A 207 20.41 2.42 4.48
N ARG A 208 20.94 3.62 4.50
CA ARG A 208 21.93 4.05 5.48
C ARG A 208 21.26 4.76 6.63
N LEU A 209 21.78 4.51 7.81
CA LEU A 209 21.55 5.34 8.98
C LEU A 209 22.66 6.39 9.02
N THR A 210 22.33 7.61 8.63
CA THR A 210 23.35 8.68 8.52
C THR A 210 23.42 9.54 9.76
N SER A 211 22.43 9.48 10.65
CA SER A 211 22.34 10.34 11.82
C SER A 211 21.57 9.69 12.98
N PRO A 212 21.75 10.19 14.23
CA PRO A 212 20.88 9.80 15.35
C PRO A 212 19.39 10.02 15.07
N THR A 213 19.04 11.01 14.25
CA THR A 213 17.66 11.27 13.83
C THR A 213 17.12 10.12 13.01
N ASP A 214 17.89 9.59 12.05
CA ASP A 214 17.47 8.43 11.27
C ASP A 214 17.20 7.22 12.15
N VAL A 215 18.01 7.00 13.18
CA VAL A 215 17.81 5.91 14.14
C VAL A 215 16.55 6.16 14.99
N LEU A 216 16.32 7.39 15.43
CA LEU A 216 15.11 7.75 16.15
C LEU A 216 13.85 7.50 15.31
N GLU A 217 13.86 7.97 14.07
CA GLU A 217 12.69 7.94 13.20
C GLU A 217 12.39 6.55 12.62
N ASN A 218 13.42 5.78 12.32
CA ASN A 218 13.27 4.50 11.62
C ASN A 218 13.42 3.26 12.51
N VAL A 219 14.12 3.36 13.62
CA VAL A 219 14.40 2.22 14.51
C VAL A 219 13.70 2.37 15.85
N ALA A 220 13.98 3.45 16.58
CA ALA A 220 13.37 3.67 17.88
C ALA A 220 11.85 3.94 17.79
N ALA A 221 11.38 4.49 16.69
CA ALA A 221 9.94 4.66 16.44
C ALA A 221 9.20 3.32 16.34
N VAL A 222 9.88 2.28 15.90
CA VAL A 222 9.33 0.92 15.76
C VAL A 222 9.57 0.09 17.01
N TRP A 223 10.73 0.26 17.68
CA TRP A 223 11.10 -0.46 18.90
C TRP A 223 11.73 0.48 19.93
N PRO A 224 10.92 1.23 20.70
CA PRO A 224 11.39 2.25 21.62
C PRO A 224 11.88 1.66 22.95
N ALA A 225 12.92 0.83 22.94
CA ALA A 225 13.53 0.27 24.14
C ALA A 225 14.00 1.40 25.08
N PRO A 226 13.58 1.47 26.36
CA PRO A 226 13.84 2.61 27.22
C PRO A 226 15.32 2.98 27.33
N GLY A 227 16.19 2.01 27.62
CA GLY A 227 17.63 2.26 27.74
C GLY A 227 18.29 2.73 26.45
N VAL A 228 17.81 2.25 25.29
CA VAL A 228 18.29 2.68 23.97
C VAL A 228 17.74 4.05 23.64
N LEU A 229 16.46 4.31 23.91
CA LEU A 229 15.84 5.60 23.69
C LEU A 229 16.51 6.69 24.54
N ASP A 230 16.88 6.39 25.80
CA ASP A 230 17.60 7.30 26.66
C ASP A 230 18.99 7.66 26.11
N ARG A 231 19.75 6.68 25.61
CA ARG A 231 21.04 6.91 24.98
C ARG A 231 20.91 7.75 23.71
N LEU A 232 19.95 7.44 22.84
CA LEU A 232 19.68 8.23 21.64
C LEU A 232 19.33 9.67 21.97
N THR A 233 18.43 9.87 22.95
CA THR A 233 18.09 11.21 23.44
C THR A 233 19.33 11.94 23.97
N GLY A 234 20.20 11.25 24.69
CA GLY A 234 21.49 11.79 25.16
C GLY A 234 22.38 12.26 24.00
N LEU A 235 22.53 11.47 22.94
CA LEU A 235 23.28 11.87 21.73
C LEU A 235 22.68 13.09 21.04
N VAL A 236 21.36 13.14 20.93
CA VAL A 236 20.63 14.28 20.35
C VAL A 236 20.94 15.55 21.12
N LEU A 237 20.91 15.50 22.45
CA LEU A 237 21.22 16.63 23.31
C LEU A 237 22.68 17.07 23.21
N VAL A 238 23.63 16.13 23.13
CA VAL A 238 25.05 16.44 22.93
C VAL A 238 25.28 17.16 21.59
N ARG A 239 24.66 16.68 20.50
CA ARG A 239 24.76 17.37 19.20
C ARG A 239 24.15 18.75 19.23
N GLN A 240 23.04 18.94 19.91
CA GLN A 240 22.45 20.24 20.09
C GLN A 240 23.36 21.20 20.84
N ASP A 241 23.97 20.77 21.93
CA ASP A 241 24.94 21.61 22.67
C ASP A 241 26.16 21.93 21.80
N ARG A 242 26.61 21.02 20.92
CA ARG A 242 27.66 21.28 19.92
C ARG A 242 27.24 22.39 18.94
N VAL A 243 26.05 22.31 18.35
CA VAL A 243 25.55 23.34 17.42
C VAL A 243 25.40 24.67 18.14
N ALA A 244 24.85 24.69 19.33
CA ALA A 244 24.77 25.92 20.14
C ALA A 244 26.18 26.51 20.40
N GLY A 245 27.19 25.65 20.61
CA GLY A 245 28.59 26.07 20.72
C GLY A 245 29.15 26.65 19.42
N ILE A 246 28.87 26.03 18.29
CA ILE A 246 29.31 26.52 16.95
C ILE A 246 28.67 27.88 16.64
N LEU A 247 27.37 28.03 16.88
CA LEU A 247 26.66 29.29 16.63
C LEU A 247 27.16 30.48 17.49
N ARG A 248 27.78 30.21 18.64
CA ARG A 248 28.39 31.22 19.49
C ARG A 248 29.84 31.60 19.11
N ARG A 249 30.47 30.84 18.19
CA ARG A 249 31.82 31.14 17.72
C ARG A 249 31.79 32.31 16.75
N PRO A 250 32.74 33.26 16.86
CA PRO A 250 32.84 34.33 15.86
C PRO A 250 33.21 33.73 14.48
N LEU A 251 32.45 34.11 13.46
CA LEU A 251 32.76 33.73 12.07
C LEU A 251 34.10 34.39 11.68
N GLY A 252 35.15 33.60 11.63
CA GLY A 252 36.44 34.02 11.07
C GLY A 252 36.36 34.19 9.55
N SER A 253 37.33 34.84 8.94
CA SER A 253 37.45 34.95 7.47
C SER A 253 38.18 33.76 6.85
N GLY A 254 37.75 33.31 5.68
CA GLY A 254 38.43 32.30 4.89
C GLY A 254 38.14 30.83 5.23
N GLU A 255 39.15 29.97 5.30
CA GLU A 255 39.00 28.53 5.51
C GLU A 255 38.33 28.17 6.85
N GLY A 256 38.58 28.94 7.90
CA GLY A 256 37.98 28.75 9.21
C GLY A 256 36.45 28.94 9.18
N ALA A 257 35.94 29.91 8.41
CA ALA A 257 34.51 30.12 8.23
C ALA A 257 33.85 29.00 7.42
N ARG A 258 34.54 28.46 6.40
CA ARG A 258 34.06 27.31 5.61
C ARG A 258 34.00 26.05 6.45
N GLY A 259 35.02 25.80 7.30
CA GLY A 259 35.02 24.67 8.22
C GLY A 259 33.84 24.72 9.22
N LEU A 260 33.61 25.88 9.84
CA LEU A 260 32.51 26.11 10.76
C LEU A 260 31.15 25.97 10.08
N LEU A 261 31.00 26.48 8.85
CA LEU A 261 29.77 26.35 8.08
C LEU A 261 29.53 24.90 7.66
N SER A 262 30.56 24.15 7.28
CA SER A 262 30.47 22.73 6.96
C SER A 262 30.08 21.91 8.21
N GLU A 263 30.70 22.17 9.36
CA GLU A 263 30.38 21.53 10.64
C GLU A 263 28.92 21.87 11.05
N LEU A 264 28.50 23.13 10.89
CA LEU A 264 27.14 23.57 11.15
C LEU A 264 26.12 22.93 10.23
N LEU A 265 26.40 22.83 8.93
CA LEU A 265 25.49 22.19 7.96
C LEU A 265 25.30 20.70 8.27
N ILE A 266 26.37 19.98 8.60
CA ILE A 266 26.32 18.58 8.99
C ILE A 266 25.46 18.38 10.26
N ASP A 267 25.57 19.28 11.22
CA ASP A 267 24.87 19.20 12.49
C ASP A 267 23.46 19.83 12.46
N THR A 268 23.18 20.85 11.61
CA THR A 268 21.88 21.51 11.54
C THR A 268 20.87 20.79 10.66
N GLU A 269 21.30 20.04 9.67
CA GLU A 269 20.39 19.18 8.88
C GLU A 269 19.64 18.18 9.76
N SER A 270 20.22 17.85 10.92
CA SER A 270 19.65 16.96 11.94
C SER A 270 18.78 17.67 13.01
N LEU A 271 18.86 19.00 13.15
CA LEU A 271 18.39 19.70 14.36
C LEU A 271 17.00 20.28 14.28
N SER A 272 16.46 20.57 13.07
CA SER A 272 15.24 21.35 12.95
C SER A 272 14.00 20.72 13.63
N ASN A 273 14.08 19.46 14.06
CA ASN A 273 12.98 18.77 14.72
C ASN A 273 13.38 17.78 15.84
N LEU A 274 14.63 17.78 16.28
CA LEU A 274 15.16 16.74 17.17
C LEU A 274 14.52 16.71 18.56
N ALA A 275 14.27 17.88 19.13
CA ALA A 275 13.61 18.00 20.42
C ALA A 275 12.20 17.44 20.40
N VAL A 276 11.43 17.85 19.37
CA VAL A 276 10.06 17.39 19.16
C VAL A 276 10.06 15.89 18.83
N SER A 277 11.02 15.39 18.03
CA SER A 277 11.12 13.98 17.70
C SER A 277 11.42 13.11 18.92
N ALA A 278 12.44 13.46 19.71
CA ALA A 278 12.81 12.71 20.90
C ALA A 278 11.69 12.72 21.95
N ALA A 279 11.11 13.91 22.22
CA ALA A 279 9.99 14.01 23.15
C ALA A 279 8.74 13.28 22.63
N SER A 280 8.44 13.33 21.34
CA SER A 280 7.31 12.62 20.74
C SER A 280 7.39 11.12 20.90
N LEU A 281 8.59 10.51 20.82
CA LEU A 281 8.76 9.09 21.05
C LEU A 281 8.42 8.72 22.50
N HIS A 282 8.81 9.55 23.46
CA HIS A 282 8.43 9.34 24.87
C HIS A 282 6.92 9.54 25.08
N VAL A 283 6.29 10.50 24.37
CA VAL A 283 4.82 10.65 24.36
C VAL A 283 4.14 9.40 23.82
N ARG A 284 4.64 8.84 22.71
CA ARG A 284 4.12 7.57 22.17
C ARG A 284 4.20 6.43 23.16
N CYS A 285 5.26 6.38 23.96
CA CYS A 285 5.45 5.38 25.03
C CYS A 285 4.67 5.69 26.32
N GLY A 286 3.80 6.69 26.33
CA GLY A 286 3.06 7.11 27.52
C GLY A 286 3.92 7.79 28.60
N GLN A 287 5.19 8.09 28.31
CA GLN A 287 6.17 8.67 29.23
C GLN A 287 6.12 10.21 29.19
N PHE A 288 4.96 10.80 29.45
CA PHE A 288 4.73 12.24 29.30
C PHE A 288 5.64 13.11 30.19
N ALA A 289 5.90 12.66 31.43
CA ALA A 289 6.79 13.39 32.35
C ALA A 289 8.21 13.49 31.75
N LYS A 290 8.73 12.40 31.19
CA LYS A 290 10.05 12.38 30.57
C LYS A 290 10.08 13.21 29.28
N ALA A 291 9.02 13.14 28.48
CA ALA A 291 8.89 13.98 27.30
C ALA A 291 8.89 15.48 27.66
N SER A 292 8.21 15.86 28.74
CA SER A 292 8.21 17.23 29.24
C SER A 292 9.60 17.66 29.76
N GLU A 293 10.31 16.76 30.46
CA GLU A 293 11.69 17.01 30.90
C GLU A 293 12.62 17.24 29.70
N ILE A 294 12.53 16.38 28.69
CA ILE A 294 13.33 16.50 27.45
C ILE A 294 13.01 17.84 26.77
N ALA A 295 11.73 18.16 26.54
CA ALA A 295 11.35 19.44 25.95
C ALA A 295 11.87 20.65 26.74
N ALA A 296 11.86 20.58 28.06
CA ALA A 296 12.39 21.65 28.91
C ALA A 296 13.92 21.83 28.79
N ARG A 297 14.68 20.75 28.55
CA ARG A 297 16.15 20.83 28.34
C ARG A 297 16.52 21.57 27.04
N PHE A 298 15.60 21.70 26.11
CA PHE A 298 15.78 22.48 24.88
C PHE A 298 15.38 23.96 25.02
N ALA A 299 14.90 24.38 26.17
CA ALA A 299 14.52 25.78 26.40
C ALA A 299 15.66 26.74 26.04
N ASP A 300 15.34 27.74 25.23
CA ASP A 300 16.25 28.80 24.79
C ASP A 300 17.47 28.31 23.99
N LYS A 301 17.40 27.10 23.40
CA LYS A 301 18.44 26.50 22.56
C LYS A 301 17.99 26.38 21.12
N PRO A 302 18.91 26.18 20.15
CA PRO A 302 18.53 25.85 18.78
C PRO A 302 17.62 24.61 18.74
N GLY A 303 16.47 24.72 18.05
CA GLY A 303 15.45 23.67 18.00
C GLY A 303 14.43 23.71 19.15
N ASP A 304 14.46 24.74 20.05
CA ASP A 304 13.39 24.94 21.02
C ASP A 304 12.07 25.23 20.29
N ASP A 305 11.00 24.58 20.73
CA ASP A 305 9.63 24.84 20.36
C ASP A 305 8.83 25.22 21.61
N PRO A 306 8.74 26.53 21.92
CA PRO A 306 8.06 26.99 23.13
C PRO A 306 6.58 26.60 23.18
N GLU A 307 5.89 26.56 22.04
CA GLU A 307 4.49 26.13 21.95
C GLU A 307 4.37 24.65 22.35
N PHE A 308 5.18 23.79 21.75
CA PHE A 308 5.20 22.37 22.08
C PHE A 308 5.53 22.12 23.55
N ARG A 309 6.53 22.83 24.08
CA ARG A 309 6.95 22.74 25.49
C ARG A 309 5.82 23.12 26.45
N GLN A 310 5.05 24.16 26.16
CA GLN A 310 3.89 24.54 26.94
C GLN A 310 2.76 23.49 26.86
N LEU A 311 2.45 23.00 25.64
CA LEU A 311 1.40 22.01 25.44
C LEU A 311 1.71 20.69 26.15
N ILE A 312 2.96 20.21 26.09
CA ILE A 312 3.32 18.96 26.76
C ILE A 312 3.34 19.12 28.29
N ALA A 313 3.79 20.27 28.80
CA ALA A 313 3.75 20.56 30.24
C ALA A 313 2.29 20.58 30.74
N ALA A 314 1.37 21.22 30.02
CA ALA A 314 -0.04 21.25 30.35
C ALA A 314 -0.66 19.85 30.37
N ALA A 315 -0.43 19.04 29.33
CA ALA A 315 -0.93 17.66 29.23
C ALA A 315 -0.27 16.70 30.24
N THR A 316 0.87 17.06 30.82
CA THR A 316 1.59 16.27 31.86
C THR A 316 1.10 16.62 33.26
N SER A 317 0.47 17.77 33.44
CA SER A 317 -0.01 18.25 34.75
C SER A 317 -1.00 17.24 35.37
N PRO A 318 -0.94 17.02 36.66
CA PRO A 318 -1.99 16.25 37.39
C PRO A 318 -3.39 16.85 37.27
N GLN A 319 -3.46 18.14 36.87
CA GLN A 319 -4.71 18.89 36.66
C GLN A 319 -5.05 19.05 35.18
N ALA A 320 -4.37 18.28 34.28
CA ALA A 320 -4.61 18.33 32.83
C ALA A 320 -6.09 18.11 32.50
N LYS A 321 -6.63 18.97 31.66
CA LYS A 321 -8.03 18.95 31.20
C LYS A 321 -8.09 18.34 29.78
N THR A 322 -9.29 17.97 29.36
CA THR A 322 -9.57 17.52 27.99
C THR A 322 -8.97 18.46 26.93
N ALA A 323 -9.08 19.78 27.11
CA ALA A 323 -8.55 20.78 26.21
C ALA A 323 -7.03 20.69 26.01
N ASP A 324 -6.29 20.32 27.06
CA ASP A 324 -4.82 20.23 27.02
C ASP A 324 -4.38 19.05 26.14
N TYR A 325 -5.05 17.89 26.26
CA TYR A 325 -4.82 16.72 25.41
C TYR A 325 -5.20 17.01 23.94
N LEU A 326 -6.33 17.66 23.72
CA LEU A 326 -6.78 18.04 22.38
C LEU A 326 -5.81 19.02 21.71
N ALA A 327 -5.33 20.03 22.44
CA ALA A 327 -4.38 21.02 21.94
C ALA A 327 -3.04 20.34 21.57
N LEU A 328 -2.51 19.50 22.44
CA LEU A 328 -1.26 18.74 22.16
C LEU A 328 -1.43 17.78 20.99
N ALA A 329 -2.53 17.02 20.91
CA ALA A 329 -2.79 16.12 19.79
C ALA A 329 -2.87 16.86 18.44
N ARG A 330 -3.56 18.02 18.41
CA ARG A 330 -3.69 18.84 17.20
C ARG A 330 -2.35 19.38 16.70
N ARG A 331 -1.34 19.55 17.57
CA ARG A 331 0.01 19.98 17.18
C ARG A 331 0.69 19.02 16.20
N PHE A 332 0.32 17.74 16.22
CA PHE A 332 0.85 16.69 15.35
C PHE A 332 -0.02 16.43 14.12
N LEU A 333 -1.04 17.23 13.88
CA LEU A 333 -1.96 17.07 12.77
C LEU A 333 -1.86 18.24 11.79
N PRO A 334 -2.20 18.03 10.50
CA PRO A 334 -2.18 19.10 9.53
C PRO A 334 -3.15 20.22 9.93
N ARG A 335 -2.69 21.47 9.92
CA ARG A 335 -3.50 22.65 10.28
C ARG A 335 -4.61 22.95 9.28
N SER A 336 -4.45 22.54 8.03
CA SER A 336 -5.53 22.54 7.01
C SER A 336 -5.25 21.49 5.92
N GLU A 337 -6.30 21.01 5.25
CA GLU A 337 -6.14 20.13 4.08
C GLU A 337 -5.44 20.81 2.90
N LEU A 338 -5.39 22.14 2.86
CA LEU A 338 -4.81 22.95 1.79
C LEU A 338 -3.29 23.17 1.93
N LEU A 339 -2.71 22.95 3.12
CA LEU A 339 -1.29 23.22 3.40
C LEU A 339 -0.41 21.95 3.34
N ARG A 340 -0.74 21.00 2.50
CA ARG A 340 0.16 19.89 2.18
C ARG A 340 1.36 20.43 1.41
N GLY A 341 2.46 20.69 2.09
CA GLY A 341 3.72 20.99 1.42
C GLY A 341 4.64 22.04 2.05
N THR A 342 4.32 22.59 3.22
CA THR A 342 5.29 23.44 3.92
C THR A 342 6.04 22.61 4.97
N SER A 343 7.35 22.65 4.91
CA SER A 343 8.29 21.90 5.76
C SER A 343 8.25 22.21 7.26
N ALA A 344 7.39 23.08 7.70
CA ALA A 344 7.29 23.53 9.09
C ALA A 344 6.30 22.73 9.95
N ASP A 345 5.36 22.00 9.35
CA ASP A 345 4.35 21.23 10.12
C ASP A 345 4.65 19.73 10.03
N ARG A 346 5.30 19.20 11.06
CA ARG A 346 5.54 17.77 11.18
C ARG A 346 4.25 17.06 11.49
N ILE A 347 3.70 16.35 10.49
CA ILE A 347 2.53 15.51 10.63
C ILE A 347 2.96 14.17 11.26
N ASP A 348 2.53 13.92 12.49
CA ASP A 348 2.77 12.66 13.20
C ASP A 348 1.48 12.12 13.84
N PRO A 349 0.60 11.50 13.04
CA PRO A 349 -0.68 10.98 13.54
C PRO A 349 -0.51 9.92 14.63
N ALA A 350 0.60 9.19 14.64
CA ALA A 350 0.84 8.17 15.65
C ALA A 350 1.05 8.78 17.03
N THR A 351 1.83 9.86 17.13
CA THR A 351 1.98 10.62 18.36
C THR A 351 0.68 11.28 18.77
N ALA A 352 -0.08 11.86 17.82
CA ALA A 352 -1.40 12.41 18.11
C ALA A 352 -2.35 11.36 18.72
N MET A 353 -2.37 10.15 18.16
CA MET A 353 -3.16 9.03 18.68
C MET A 353 -2.75 8.68 20.11
N GLY A 354 -1.45 8.75 20.43
CA GLY A 354 -0.96 8.50 21.77
C GLY A 354 -1.44 9.49 22.81
N VAL A 355 -1.39 10.74 22.44
CA VAL A 355 -1.94 11.79 23.29
C VAL A 355 -3.43 11.56 23.54
N LEU A 356 -4.19 11.28 22.49
CA LEU A 356 -5.64 11.05 22.60
C LEU A 356 -5.97 9.82 23.45
N ARG A 357 -5.25 8.72 23.30
CA ARG A 357 -5.44 7.52 24.14
C ARG A 357 -5.15 7.81 25.60
N ARG A 358 -4.09 8.58 25.89
CA ARG A 358 -3.81 9.01 27.26
C ARG A 358 -4.95 9.86 27.82
N GLY A 359 -5.46 10.82 27.04
CA GLY A 359 -6.60 11.63 27.44
C GLY A 359 -7.87 10.80 27.64
N LEU A 360 -8.17 9.88 26.72
CA LEU A 360 -9.33 8.97 26.81
C LEU A 360 -9.23 7.99 27.97
N ALA A 361 -8.03 7.62 28.41
CA ALA A 361 -7.86 6.84 29.63
C ALA A 361 -8.28 7.60 30.89
N VAL A 362 -8.21 8.94 30.88
CA VAL A 362 -8.68 9.80 31.97
C VAL A 362 -10.13 10.22 31.77
N TYR A 363 -10.51 10.48 30.53
CA TYR A 363 -11.83 11.00 30.13
C TYR A 363 -12.48 10.10 29.06
N PRO A 364 -12.92 8.86 29.38
CA PRO A 364 -13.26 7.84 28.38
C PRO A 364 -14.50 8.17 27.53
N ALA A 365 -15.38 9.02 28.01
CA ALA A 365 -16.61 9.40 27.30
C ALA A 365 -16.54 10.83 26.67
N GLU A 366 -15.33 11.36 26.50
CA GLU A 366 -15.18 12.71 25.95
C GLU A 366 -15.33 12.69 24.42
N ALA A 367 -16.46 13.20 23.95
CA ALA A 367 -16.85 13.12 22.55
C ALA A 367 -15.85 13.77 21.59
N ASP A 368 -15.32 14.95 21.94
CA ASP A 368 -14.36 15.69 21.08
C ASP A 368 -13.04 14.92 20.90
N MET A 369 -12.57 14.24 21.95
CA MET A 369 -11.39 13.38 21.87
C MET A 369 -11.67 12.15 21.02
N LEU A 370 -12.83 11.50 21.19
CA LEU A 370 -13.23 10.33 20.41
C LEU A 370 -13.36 10.70 18.92
N LEU A 371 -13.95 11.84 18.59
CA LEU A 371 -14.06 12.33 17.21
C LEU A 371 -12.69 12.62 16.61
N LEU A 372 -11.81 13.27 17.37
CA LEU A 372 -10.45 13.53 16.89
C LEU A 372 -9.68 12.20 16.72
N ALA A 373 -9.84 11.23 17.63
CA ALA A 373 -9.24 9.92 17.52
C ALA A 373 -9.76 9.15 16.28
N ALA A 374 -11.04 9.25 15.94
CA ALA A 374 -11.59 8.69 14.72
C ALA A 374 -10.94 9.28 13.47
N ARG A 375 -10.74 10.61 13.43
CA ARG A 375 -10.04 11.27 12.31
C ARG A 375 -8.57 10.88 12.21
N VAL A 376 -7.89 10.80 13.36
CA VAL A 376 -6.49 10.35 13.40
C VAL A 376 -6.37 8.89 12.95
N ALA A 377 -7.28 8.02 13.34
CA ALA A 377 -7.32 6.63 12.87
C ALA A 377 -7.45 6.53 11.34
N ARG A 378 -8.20 7.44 10.70
CA ARG A 378 -8.24 7.51 9.22
C ARG A 378 -6.91 7.92 8.61
N LEU A 379 -6.23 8.90 9.19
CA LEU A 379 -4.88 9.29 8.75
C LEU A 379 -3.87 8.15 8.89
N LEU A 380 -4.08 7.28 9.89
CA LEU A 380 -3.31 6.06 10.11
C LEU A 380 -3.75 4.88 9.23
N SER A 381 -4.65 5.08 8.28
CA SER A 381 -5.22 4.02 7.42
C SER A 381 -5.86 2.87 8.23
N ALA A 382 -6.43 3.17 9.39
CA ALA A 382 -7.08 2.23 10.30
C ALA A 382 -8.62 2.45 10.33
N PRO A 383 -9.36 2.11 9.25
CA PRO A 383 -10.78 2.43 9.13
C PRO A 383 -11.65 1.74 10.19
N LEU A 384 -11.32 0.54 10.61
CA LEU A 384 -12.07 -0.17 11.65
C LEU A 384 -11.88 0.48 13.03
N LEU A 385 -10.69 0.97 13.33
CA LEU A 385 -10.41 1.76 14.54
C LEU A 385 -11.17 3.08 14.50
N SER A 386 -11.19 3.75 13.35
CA SER A 386 -11.98 4.97 13.14
C SER A 386 -13.46 4.72 13.37
N LEU A 387 -14.01 3.65 12.82
CA LEU A 387 -15.40 3.26 13.01
C LEU A 387 -15.75 3.02 14.48
N ARG A 388 -14.87 2.33 15.24
CA ARG A 388 -15.04 2.11 16.66
C ARG A 388 -15.11 3.44 17.44
N TYR A 389 -14.15 4.33 17.24
CA TYR A 389 -14.14 5.63 17.92
C TYR A 389 -15.34 6.50 17.54
N LEU A 390 -15.79 6.41 16.29
CA LEU A 390 -16.97 7.13 15.84
C LEU A 390 -18.26 6.63 16.53
N ASP A 391 -18.40 5.32 16.71
CA ASP A 391 -19.54 4.74 17.42
C ASP A 391 -19.48 5.07 18.93
N GLU A 392 -18.31 5.05 19.55
CA GLU A 392 -18.12 5.49 20.94
C GLU A 392 -18.44 6.98 21.12
N ALA A 393 -18.02 7.84 20.19
CA ALA A 393 -18.36 9.26 20.18
C ALA A 393 -19.87 9.48 20.01
N THR A 394 -20.51 8.72 19.12
CA THR A 394 -21.95 8.78 18.92
C THR A 394 -22.71 8.39 20.19
N ALA A 395 -22.26 7.36 20.88
CA ALA A 395 -22.86 6.95 22.16
C ALA A 395 -22.69 8.03 23.24
N ALA A 396 -21.53 8.65 23.35
CA ALA A 396 -21.27 9.75 24.28
C ALA A 396 -22.16 10.96 23.98
N LEU A 397 -22.28 11.36 22.71
CA LEU A 397 -23.13 12.48 22.28
C LEU A 397 -24.60 12.21 22.50
N LEU A 398 -25.07 10.98 22.30
CA LEU A 398 -26.46 10.59 22.61
C LEU A 398 -26.75 10.71 24.12
N ALA A 399 -25.80 10.29 24.98
CA ALA A 399 -25.93 10.46 26.41
C ALA A 399 -26.04 11.93 26.82
N HIS A 400 -25.38 12.84 26.10
CA HIS A 400 -25.44 14.30 26.30
C HIS A 400 -26.56 15.00 25.51
N LYS A 401 -27.51 14.24 24.90
CA LYS A 401 -28.65 14.78 24.15
C LYS A 401 -28.23 15.72 23.01
N ALA A 402 -27.16 15.37 22.27
CA ALA A 402 -26.70 16.13 21.12
C ALA A 402 -27.82 16.29 20.06
N GLY A 403 -27.75 17.39 19.31
CA GLY A 403 -28.73 17.72 18.27
C GLY A 403 -28.75 16.72 17.12
N ALA A 404 -29.88 16.63 16.42
CA ALA A 404 -30.06 15.73 15.28
C ALA A 404 -29.04 15.98 14.14
N ASP A 405 -28.62 17.22 13.94
CA ASP A 405 -27.66 17.60 12.90
C ASP A 405 -26.29 16.97 13.15
N THR A 406 -25.75 17.09 14.36
CA THR A 406 -24.49 16.48 14.73
C THR A 406 -24.53 14.96 14.59
N LEU A 407 -25.60 14.33 15.07
CA LEU A 407 -25.78 12.88 14.94
C LEU A 407 -25.94 12.45 13.48
N GLY A 408 -26.55 13.26 12.65
CA GLY A 408 -26.69 13.01 11.22
C GLY A 408 -25.35 13.07 10.47
N ASP A 409 -24.48 14.02 10.81
CA ASP A 409 -23.14 14.11 10.22
C ASP A 409 -22.27 12.90 10.59
N LEU A 410 -22.36 12.44 11.83
CA LEU A 410 -21.68 11.23 12.26
C LEU A 410 -22.23 9.97 11.58
N ALA A 411 -23.54 9.91 11.38
CA ALA A 411 -24.14 8.81 10.63
C ALA A 411 -23.65 8.78 9.17
N ALA A 412 -23.49 9.93 8.53
CA ALA A 412 -22.95 10.02 7.18
C ALA A 412 -21.48 9.55 7.14
N GLU A 413 -20.63 10.03 8.07
CA GLU A 413 -19.25 9.60 8.18
C GLU A 413 -19.10 8.09 8.46
N ARG A 414 -19.98 7.54 9.29
CA ARG A 414 -20.07 6.11 9.56
C ARG A 414 -20.39 5.31 8.29
N MET A 415 -21.31 5.79 7.47
CA MET A 415 -21.66 5.14 6.21
C MET A 415 -20.50 5.16 5.23
N ASP A 416 -19.77 6.26 5.12
CA ASP A 416 -18.57 6.37 4.27
C ASP A 416 -17.51 5.34 4.69
N LEU A 417 -17.25 5.16 5.99
CA LEU A 417 -16.31 4.15 6.51
C LEU A 417 -16.80 2.72 6.26
N THR A 418 -18.09 2.46 6.41
CA THR A 418 -18.67 1.13 6.15
C THR A 418 -18.61 0.80 4.66
N PHE A 419 -18.81 1.78 3.79
CA PHE A 419 -18.63 1.62 2.35
C PHE A 419 -17.17 1.40 1.97
N LEU A 420 -16.24 2.09 2.63
CA LEU A 420 -14.80 1.83 2.44
C LEU A 420 -14.45 0.39 2.83
N ARG A 421 -15.01 -0.12 3.93
CA ARG A 421 -14.85 -1.53 4.33
C ARG A 421 -15.38 -2.49 3.26
N LEU A 422 -16.57 -2.24 2.71
CA LEU A 422 -17.09 -3.04 1.60
C LEU A 422 -16.11 -3.06 0.42
N LYS A 423 -15.56 -1.90 0.03
CA LYS A 423 -14.56 -1.83 -1.06
C LYS A 423 -13.33 -2.70 -0.79
N MET A 424 -12.87 -2.75 0.47
CA MET A 424 -11.71 -3.56 0.86
C MET A 424 -12.00 -5.06 0.79
N HIS A 425 -13.25 -5.47 0.98
CA HIS A 425 -13.68 -6.87 0.94
C HIS A 425 -14.14 -7.32 -0.46
N ILE A 426 -14.07 -6.47 -1.48
CA ILE A 426 -14.33 -6.86 -2.87
C ILE A 426 -13.16 -7.71 -3.37
N ASP A 427 -13.37 -9.01 -3.32
CA ASP A 427 -12.42 -10.03 -3.76
C ASP A 427 -13.16 -11.04 -4.63
N PRO A 428 -12.67 -11.40 -5.83
CA PRO A 428 -13.32 -12.38 -6.70
C PRO A 428 -13.63 -13.72 -6.02
N ASP A 429 -12.76 -14.16 -5.12
CA ASP A 429 -12.93 -15.43 -4.39
C ASP A 429 -13.91 -15.32 -3.21
N ARG A 430 -14.22 -14.08 -2.76
CA ARG A 430 -15.10 -13.79 -1.62
C ARG A 430 -16.37 -13.00 -1.99
N ILE A 431 -16.74 -12.95 -3.26
CA ILE A 431 -17.83 -12.11 -3.76
C ILE A 431 -19.16 -12.34 -3.02
N ALA A 432 -19.44 -13.56 -2.58
CA ALA A 432 -20.65 -13.86 -1.79
C ALA A 432 -20.65 -13.18 -0.40
N GLN A 433 -19.48 -12.93 0.18
CA GLN A 433 -19.37 -12.11 1.41
C GLN A 433 -19.66 -10.66 1.10
N ALA A 434 -19.07 -10.11 0.05
CA ALA A 434 -19.33 -8.73 -0.40
C ALA A 434 -20.81 -8.50 -0.73
N GLU A 435 -21.53 -9.47 -1.32
CA GLU A 435 -22.99 -9.41 -1.53
C GLU A 435 -23.75 -9.23 -0.21
N ARG A 436 -23.39 -10.01 0.83
CA ARG A 436 -24.05 -9.89 2.16
C ARG A 436 -23.76 -8.55 2.82
N GLU A 437 -22.53 -8.09 2.75
CA GLU A 437 -22.12 -6.79 3.30
C GLU A 437 -22.82 -5.63 2.58
N ALA A 438 -22.89 -5.65 1.25
CA ALA A 438 -23.62 -4.68 0.46
C ALA A 438 -25.11 -4.65 0.82
N ALA A 439 -25.75 -5.80 1.02
CA ALA A 439 -27.13 -5.87 1.45
C ALA A 439 -27.34 -5.30 2.87
N SER A 440 -26.39 -5.53 3.77
CA SER A 440 -26.40 -4.94 5.11
C SER A 440 -26.24 -3.42 5.05
N LEU A 441 -25.30 -2.94 4.26
CA LEU A 441 -25.02 -1.51 4.08
C LEU A 441 -26.24 -0.77 3.52
N ARG A 442 -26.94 -1.32 2.51
CA ARG A 442 -28.18 -0.73 1.98
C ARG A 442 -29.26 -0.56 3.04
N ARG A 443 -29.44 -1.56 3.92
CA ARG A 443 -30.42 -1.42 5.03
C ARG A 443 -30.04 -0.31 5.99
N GLN A 444 -28.76 -0.24 6.38
CA GLN A 444 -28.25 0.83 7.25
C GLN A 444 -28.39 2.21 6.60
N PHE A 445 -28.15 2.30 5.29
CA PHE A 445 -28.36 3.52 4.52
C PHE A 445 -29.82 3.97 4.51
N ALA A 446 -30.75 3.06 4.23
CA ALA A 446 -32.18 3.37 4.20
C ALA A 446 -32.68 3.87 5.57
N GLU A 447 -32.22 3.24 6.66
CA GLU A 447 -32.55 3.66 8.04
C GLU A 447 -31.96 5.04 8.35
N ALA A 448 -30.68 5.27 8.06
CA ALA A 448 -30.01 6.53 8.32
C ALA A 448 -30.62 7.70 7.52
N ARG A 449 -30.91 7.48 6.23
CA ARG A 449 -31.57 8.45 5.37
C ARG A 449 -32.98 8.78 5.84
N GLY A 450 -33.74 7.77 6.29
CA GLY A 450 -35.09 7.96 6.86
C GLY A 450 -35.04 8.80 8.14
N ARG A 451 -34.02 8.67 8.95
CA ARG A 451 -33.87 9.38 10.22
C ARG A 451 -33.28 10.79 10.08
N PHE A 452 -32.33 11.00 9.21
CA PHE A 452 -31.53 12.23 9.15
C PHE A 452 -31.67 13.03 7.83
N GLY A 453 -32.44 12.51 6.86
CA GLY A 453 -32.62 13.12 5.54
C GLY A 453 -31.55 12.68 4.52
N ALA A 454 -32.02 12.40 3.30
CA ALA A 454 -31.15 11.83 2.24
C ALA A 454 -30.05 12.81 1.77
N ALA A 455 -30.31 14.11 1.75
CA ALA A 455 -29.37 15.12 1.24
C ALA A 455 -28.04 15.21 2.02
N ARG A 456 -28.00 14.64 3.23
CA ARG A 456 -26.80 14.62 4.08
C ARG A 456 -25.76 13.57 3.63
N PHE A 457 -26.21 12.54 2.93
CA PHE A 457 -25.35 11.42 2.53
C PHE A 457 -24.84 11.62 1.10
N LYS A 458 -23.54 11.61 0.92
CA LYS A 458 -22.88 11.74 -0.39
C LYS A 458 -22.97 10.45 -1.21
N LEU A 459 -22.93 9.31 -0.52
CA LEU A 459 -23.03 7.99 -1.12
C LEU A 459 -24.50 7.60 -1.33
N ASP A 460 -24.74 6.77 -2.35
CA ASP A 460 -26.05 6.24 -2.63
C ASP A 460 -26.03 4.74 -3.01
N ASP A 461 -27.18 4.18 -3.33
CA ASP A 461 -27.29 2.78 -3.74
C ASP A 461 -26.59 2.49 -5.07
N ALA A 462 -26.46 3.52 -5.93
CA ALA A 462 -25.71 3.40 -7.19
C ALA A 462 -24.22 3.17 -6.96
N ASP A 463 -23.63 3.81 -5.94
CA ASP A 463 -22.23 3.58 -5.55
C ASP A 463 -21.99 2.15 -5.08
N ILE A 464 -22.93 1.61 -4.27
CA ILE A 464 -22.87 0.23 -3.79
C ILE A 464 -23.00 -0.75 -4.96
N ASP A 465 -23.97 -0.51 -5.85
CA ASP A 465 -24.20 -1.34 -7.04
C ASP A 465 -22.97 -1.33 -7.97
N TYR A 466 -22.38 -0.15 -8.18
CA TYR A 466 -21.20 0.01 -9.01
C TYR A 466 -20.01 -0.80 -8.49
N VAL A 467 -19.69 -0.67 -7.19
CA VAL A 467 -18.55 -1.35 -6.57
C VAL A 467 -18.75 -2.86 -6.56
N LEU A 468 -19.94 -3.32 -6.16
CA LEU A 468 -20.27 -4.75 -6.12
C LEU A 468 -20.25 -5.37 -7.52
N ALA A 469 -20.78 -4.67 -8.53
CA ALA A 469 -20.77 -5.14 -9.91
C ALA A 469 -19.34 -5.27 -10.46
N GLY A 470 -18.43 -4.36 -10.09
CA GLY A 470 -17.01 -4.47 -10.44
C GLY A 470 -16.41 -5.79 -9.95
N GLY A 471 -16.59 -6.11 -8.66
CA GLY A 471 -16.12 -7.37 -8.09
C GLY A 471 -16.76 -8.61 -8.73
N MET A 472 -18.05 -8.53 -9.09
CA MET A 472 -18.72 -9.62 -9.81
C MET A 472 -18.14 -9.84 -11.21
N VAL A 473 -17.79 -8.77 -11.94
CA VAL A 473 -17.10 -8.89 -13.23
C VAL A 473 -15.74 -9.56 -13.06
N ASP A 474 -15.00 -9.17 -12.03
CA ASP A 474 -13.70 -9.77 -11.73
C ASP A 474 -13.80 -11.24 -11.30
N ALA A 475 -14.94 -11.65 -10.72
CA ALA A 475 -15.26 -13.03 -10.37
C ALA A 475 -15.90 -13.84 -11.54
N GLY A 476 -16.03 -13.25 -12.74
CA GLY A 476 -16.68 -13.88 -13.90
C GLY A 476 -18.21 -13.97 -13.80
N GLN A 477 -18.82 -13.34 -12.77
CA GLN A 477 -20.29 -13.35 -12.55
C GLN A 477 -20.99 -12.22 -13.33
N VAL A 478 -20.71 -12.15 -14.61
CA VAL A 478 -21.09 -11.06 -15.52
C VAL A 478 -22.61 -10.88 -15.60
N GLU A 479 -23.38 -11.96 -15.54
CA GLU A 479 -24.85 -11.92 -15.62
C GLU A 479 -25.49 -11.27 -14.39
N LYS A 480 -24.82 -11.40 -13.23
CA LYS A 480 -25.25 -10.72 -12.01
C LYS A 480 -24.80 -9.25 -11.97
N ALA A 481 -23.65 -8.95 -12.53
CA ALA A 481 -23.09 -7.60 -12.57
C ALA A 481 -23.91 -6.64 -13.46
N ALA A 482 -24.36 -7.10 -14.64
CA ALA A 482 -25.04 -6.25 -15.61
C ALA A 482 -26.31 -5.55 -15.05
N PRO A 483 -27.24 -6.23 -14.36
CA PRO A 483 -28.41 -5.56 -13.80
C PRO A 483 -28.05 -4.55 -12.69
N LEU A 484 -26.97 -4.77 -11.92
CA LEU A 484 -26.48 -3.80 -10.94
C LEU A 484 -26.00 -2.53 -11.63
N LEU A 485 -25.15 -2.67 -12.64
CA LEU A 485 -24.66 -1.53 -13.42
C LEU A 485 -25.78 -0.77 -14.14
N LEU A 486 -26.82 -1.47 -14.63
CA LEU A 486 -27.98 -0.83 -15.24
C LEU A 486 -28.80 -0.04 -14.24
N ARG A 487 -28.92 -0.52 -12.98
CA ARG A 487 -29.55 0.25 -11.90
C ARG A 487 -28.72 1.47 -11.55
N ALA A 488 -27.44 1.27 -11.29
CA ALA A 488 -26.51 2.35 -10.97
C ALA A 488 -26.51 3.44 -12.06
N ARG A 489 -26.64 3.07 -13.33
CA ARG A 489 -26.72 4.03 -14.43
C ARG A 489 -28.03 4.82 -14.41
N ARG A 490 -29.17 4.21 -14.07
CA ARG A 490 -30.46 4.93 -13.96
C ARG A 490 -30.43 6.02 -12.91
N ASP A 491 -29.77 5.73 -11.79
CA ASP A 491 -29.66 6.64 -10.65
C ASP A 491 -28.53 7.67 -10.87
N ALA A 492 -27.55 7.38 -11.72
CA ALA A 492 -26.38 8.22 -12.02
C ALA A 492 -26.11 8.30 -13.55
N GLU A 493 -27.08 8.82 -14.33
CA GLU A 493 -27.01 8.85 -15.80
C GLU A 493 -25.76 9.59 -16.35
N SER A 494 -25.25 10.57 -15.60
CA SER A 494 -24.03 11.31 -15.94
C SER A 494 -22.75 10.59 -15.53
N SER A 495 -22.80 9.47 -14.82
CA SER A 495 -21.64 8.78 -14.30
C SER A 495 -20.79 8.18 -15.43
N ALA A 496 -19.57 8.73 -15.59
CA ALA A 496 -18.59 8.22 -16.55
C ALA A 496 -18.15 6.80 -16.18
N ASP A 497 -17.97 6.51 -14.88
CA ASP A 497 -17.44 5.24 -14.41
C ASP A 497 -18.42 4.09 -14.61
N VAL A 498 -19.71 4.29 -14.28
CA VAL A 498 -20.76 3.30 -14.52
C VAL A 498 -20.91 3.01 -16.00
N THR A 499 -20.98 4.07 -16.83
CA THR A 499 -21.08 3.91 -18.29
C THR A 499 -19.87 3.20 -18.87
N ARG A 500 -18.66 3.52 -18.37
CA ARG A 500 -17.42 2.86 -18.78
C ARG A 500 -17.46 1.36 -18.50
N GLN A 501 -17.89 0.93 -17.32
CA GLN A 501 -18.01 -0.50 -17.00
C GLN A 501 -19.04 -1.19 -17.89
N LEU A 502 -20.22 -0.61 -18.08
CA LEU A 502 -21.26 -1.16 -18.96
C LEU A 502 -20.80 -1.29 -20.41
N ALA A 503 -20.15 -0.25 -20.95
CA ALA A 503 -19.66 -0.26 -22.31
C ALA A 503 -18.51 -1.28 -22.48
N ASN A 504 -17.59 -1.36 -21.53
CA ASN A 504 -16.54 -2.36 -21.56
C ASN A 504 -17.11 -3.79 -21.53
N LEU A 505 -18.11 -4.00 -20.69
CA LEU A 505 -18.84 -5.28 -20.61
C LEU A 505 -19.50 -5.63 -21.94
N ALA A 506 -20.17 -4.68 -22.59
CA ALA A 506 -20.82 -4.88 -23.88
C ALA A 506 -19.80 -5.20 -24.98
N ILE A 507 -18.66 -4.49 -25.04
CA ILE A 507 -17.57 -4.79 -25.99
C ILE A 507 -17.07 -6.22 -25.82
N LYS A 508 -16.83 -6.64 -24.58
CA LYS A 508 -16.28 -7.96 -24.24
C LYS A 508 -17.27 -9.10 -24.47
N ARG A 509 -18.58 -8.79 -24.45
CA ARG A 509 -19.66 -9.72 -24.85
C ARG A 509 -19.84 -9.84 -26.37
N GLY A 510 -19.13 -9.04 -27.17
CA GLY A 510 -19.32 -8.98 -28.62
C GLY A 510 -20.51 -8.11 -29.04
N GLU A 511 -20.95 -7.18 -28.20
CA GLU A 511 -22.04 -6.23 -28.42
C GLU A 511 -21.51 -4.78 -28.59
N PRO A 512 -20.51 -4.50 -29.46
CA PRO A 512 -19.86 -3.22 -29.56
C PRO A 512 -20.82 -2.08 -29.95
N GLN A 513 -21.89 -2.38 -30.71
CA GLN A 513 -22.89 -1.38 -31.11
C GLN A 513 -23.69 -0.85 -29.89
N GLN A 514 -23.97 -1.72 -28.91
CA GLN A 514 -24.58 -1.31 -27.65
C GLN A 514 -23.64 -0.38 -26.86
N ALA A 515 -22.34 -0.73 -26.81
CA ALA A 515 -21.33 0.11 -26.18
C ALA A 515 -21.24 1.50 -26.83
N ILE A 516 -21.23 1.57 -28.17
CA ILE A 516 -21.20 2.84 -28.93
C ILE A 516 -22.43 3.70 -28.55
N THR A 517 -23.60 3.10 -28.49
CA THR A 517 -24.84 3.81 -28.16
C THR A 517 -24.79 4.38 -26.74
N LEU A 518 -24.40 3.56 -25.74
CA LEU A 518 -24.25 3.98 -24.34
C LEU A 518 -23.23 5.12 -24.19
N LEU A 519 -22.07 4.97 -24.81
CA LEU A 519 -20.98 5.95 -24.72
C LEU A 519 -21.36 7.28 -25.35
N ARG A 520 -21.99 7.27 -26.54
CA ARG A 520 -22.47 8.49 -27.21
C ARG A 520 -23.53 9.21 -26.40
N GLN A 521 -24.50 8.48 -25.85
CA GLN A 521 -25.55 9.06 -25.00
C GLN A 521 -24.95 9.78 -23.79
N THR A 522 -24.05 9.11 -23.06
CA THR A 522 -23.45 9.69 -21.85
C THR A 522 -22.51 10.85 -22.20
N LEU A 523 -21.66 10.73 -23.24
CA LEU A 523 -20.83 11.84 -23.69
C LEU A 523 -21.65 13.08 -24.05
N GLY A 524 -22.71 12.90 -24.89
CA GLY A 524 -23.59 14.00 -25.25
C GLY A 524 -24.39 14.58 -24.08
N PHE A 525 -24.79 13.77 -23.10
CA PHE A 525 -25.41 14.26 -21.87
C PHE A 525 -24.42 15.11 -21.05
N ARG A 526 -23.21 14.63 -20.86
CA ARG A 526 -22.17 15.34 -20.12
C ARG A 526 -21.73 16.63 -20.78
N GLU A 527 -21.64 16.67 -22.12
CA GLU A 527 -21.34 17.89 -22.87
C GLU A 527 -22.42 18.97 -22.67
N ARG A 528 -23.70 18.60 -22.75
CA ARG A 528 -24.81 19.55 -22.53
C ARG A 528 -24.90 20.06 -21.09
N ASN A 529 -24.39 19.28 -20.13
CA ASN A 529 -24.41 19.59 -18.70
C ASN A 529 -22.98 19.78 -18.17
N ALA A 530 -22.09 20.28 -19.00
CA ALA A 530 -20.71 20.56 -18.59
C ALA A 530 -20.69 21.56 -17.44
N PRO A 531 -19.83 21.35 -16.43
CA PRO A 531 -19.65 22.35 -15.38
C PRO A 531 -19.10 23.66 -15.97
N PRO A 532 -19.38 24.81 -15.34
CA PRO A 532 -18.87 26.12 -15.83
C PRO A 532 -17.35 26.17 -16.01
N GLU A 533 -16.63 25.42 -15.17
CA GLU A 533 -15.19 25.21 -15.28
C GLU A 533 -14.95 23.71 -15.48
N ASP A 534 -14.12 23.37 -16.46
CA ASP A 534 -13.68 21.98 -16.69
C ASP A 534 -12.86 21.49 -15.50
N THR A 535 -13.49 20.82 -14.57
CA THR A 535 -12.78 20.19 -13.45
C THR A 535 -12.00 18.96 -13.93
N LEU A 536 -10.89 18.63 -13.25
CA LEU A 536 -10.09 17.45 -13.63
C LEU A 536 -10.91 16.15 -13.67
N PRO A 537 -11.79 15.85 -12.70
CA PRO A 537 -12.64 14.65 -12.78
C PRO A 537 -13.59 14.65 -13.99
N TYR A 538 -14.06 15.83 -14.41
CA TYR A 538 -14.89 15.93 -15.61
C TYR A 538 -14.09 15.59 -16.86
N VAL A 539 -12.89 16.20 -17.03
CA VAL A 539 -11.99 15.95 -18.17
C VAL A 539 -11.57 14.49 -18.22
N GLU A 540 -11.22 13.90 -17.07
CA GLU A 540 -10.84 12.50 -16.96
C GLU A 540 -11.98 11.56 -17.39
N GLY A 541 -13.18 11.79 -16.90
CA GLY A 541 -14.36 11.03 -17.32
C GLY A 541 -14.61 11.09 -18.82
N GLN A 542 -14.52 12.29 -19.43
CA GLN A 542 -14.67 12.46 -20.89
C GLN A 542 -13.57 11.72 -21.66
N ALA A 543 -12.31 11.80 -21.20
CA ALA A 543 -11.19 11.11 -21.84
C ALA A 543 -11.34 9.59 -21.79
N LYS A 544 -11.72 9.03 -20.64
CA LYS A 544 -11.97 7.59 -20.46
C LYS A 544 -13.10 7.08 -21.35
N LEU A 545 -14.21 7.80 -21.41
CA LEU A 545 -15.35 7.43 -22.27
C LEU A 545 -15.00 7.51 -23.77
N SER A 546 -14.29 8.57 -24.17
CA SER A 546 -13.85 8.74 -25.57
C SER A 546 -12.85 7.67 -26.00
N PHE A 547 -11.93 7.27 -25.10
CA PHE A 547 -11.02 6.15 -25.36
C PHE A 547 -11.80 4.86 -25.64
N LEU A 548 -12.74 4.52 -24.77
CA LEU A 548 -13.53 3.30 -24.92
C LEU A 548 -14.44 3.33 -26.15
N LEU A 549 -14.94 4.51 -26.52
CA LEU A 549 -15.69 4.72 -27.76
C LEU A 549 -14.83 4.42 -29.00
N GLY A 550 -13.56 4.85 -28.98
CA GLY A 550 -12.59 4.53 -30.01
C GLY A 550 -12.36 3.01 -30.15
N ASN A 551 -12.20 2.32 -29.02
CA ASN A 551 -12.05 0.86 -29.00
C ASN A 551 -13.30 0.15 -29.55
N ALA A 552 -14.49 0.62 -29.20
CA ALA A 552 -15.73 0.05 -29.73
C ALA A 552 -15.85 0.23 -31.25
N TYR A 553 -15.41 1.39 -31.79
CA TYR A 553 -15.34 1.61 -33.23
C TYR A 553 -14.26 0.75 -33.92
N GLU A 554 -13.11 0.52 -33.27
CA GLU A 554 -12.08 -0.40 -33.78
C GLU A 554 -12.66 -1.81 -33.96
N VAL A 555 -13.39 -2.31 -32.95
CA VAL A 555 -14.03 -3.63 -32.98
C VAL A 555 -15.10 -3.72 -34.10
N THR A 556 -15.79 -2.62 -34.43
CA THR A 556 -16.78 -2.58 -35.52
C THR A 556 -16.18 -2.23 -36.89
N ALA A 557 -14.84 -2.29 -37.02
CA ALA A 557 -14.12 -1.97 -38.26
C ALA A 557 -14.42 -0.55 -38.81
N ASN A 558 -14.64 0.42 -37.91
CA ASN A 558 -14.82 1.83 -38.27
C ASN A 558 -13.59 2.67 -37.86
N PRO A 559 -12.49 2.62 -38.64
CA PRO A 559 -11.23 3.25 -38.24
C PRO A 559 -11.29 4.78 -38.22
N VAL A 560 -12.19 5.40 -38.97
CA VAL A 560 -12.31 6.86 -39.07
C VAL A 560 -12.86 7.41 -37.75
N ASP A 561 -13.95 6.84 -37.27
CA ASP A 561 -14.56 7.28 -36.02
C ASP A 561 -13.76 6.82 -34.78
N ALA A 562 -13.05 5.69 -34.89
CA ALA A 562 -12.10 5.26 -33.84
C ALA A 562 -11.00 6.30 -33.66
N ARG A 563 -10.34 6.76 -34.72
CA ARG A 563 -9.30 7.81 -34.67
C ARG A 563 -9.82 9.13 -34.10
N LYS A 564 -11.06 9.54 -34.47
CA LYS A 564 -11.67 10.76 -33.92
C LYS A 564 -11.87 10.65 -32.42
N ALA A 565 -12.39 9.52 -31.95
CA ALA A 565 -12.64 9.27 -30.54
C ALA A 565 -11.32 9.19 -29.75
N TRP A 566 -10.31 8.48 -30.25
CA TRP A 566 -8.98 8.44 -29.62
C TRP A 566 -8.29 9.80 -29.59
N ALA A 567 -8.44 10.62 -30.64
CA ALA A 567 -7.90 11.98 -30.65
C ALA A 567 -8.58 12.88 -29.61
N ALA A 568 -9.90 12.71 -29.39
CA ALA A 568 -10.61 13.41 -28.31
C ALA A 568 -10.11 12.96 -26.94
N ALA A 569 -9.92 11.66 -26.74
CA ALA A 569 -9.35 11.12 -25.50
C ALA A 569 -7.92 11.64 -25.25
N ALA A 570 -7.07 11.69 -26.28
CA ALA A 570 -5.69 12.17 -26.17
C ALA A 570 -5.63 13.61 -25.67
N ARG A 571 -6.44 14.51 -26.21
CA ARG A 571 -6.51 15.91 -25.73
C ARG A 571 -6.89 16.01 -24.26
N GLY A 572 -7.82 15.18 -23.81
CA GLY A 572 -8.21 15.13 -22.40
C GLY A 572 -7.07 14.67 -21.49
N TRP A 573 -6.41 13.58 -21.88
CA TRP A 573 -5.29 13.03 -21.11
C TRP A 573 -4.04 13.93 -21.16
N GLU A 574 -3.74 14.60 -22.26
CA GLU A 574 -2.66 15.61 -22.36
C GLU A 574 -2.88 16.76 -21.36
N ARG A 575 -4.13 17.25 -21.27
CA ARG A 575 -4.49 18.28 -20.30
C ARG A 575 -4.32 17.79 -18.86
N LEU A 576 -4.77 16.58 -18.55
CA LEU A 576 -4.59 15.96 -17.23
C LEU A 576 -3.11 15.79 -16.89
N MET A 577 -2.32 15.27 -17.82
CA MET A 577 -0.88 15.08 -17.67
C MET A 577 -0.19 16.40 -17.28
N LEU A 578 -0.42 17.47 -18.03
CA LEU A 578 0.18 18.77 -17.79
C LEU A 578 -0.23 19.34 -16.41
N GLU A 579 -1.49 19.19 -16.04
CA GLU A 579 -1.98 19.67 -14.75
C GLU A 579 -1.42 18.88 -13.57
N GLN A 580 -1.29 17.52 -13.69
CA GLN A 580 -0.70 16.70 -12.65
C GLN A 580 0.81 16.95 -12.49
N ILE A 581 1.53 17.18 -13.58
CA ILE A 581 2.94 17.60 -13.55
C ILE A 581 3.05 18.94 -12.80
N ARG A 582 2.19 19.93 -13.13
CA ARG A 582 2.16 21.22 -12.45
C ARG A 582 1.92 21.09 -10.95
N ARG A 583 1.06 20.15 -10.55
CA ARG A 583 0.76 19.85 -9.13
C ARG A 583 1.83 18.99 -8.45
N LYS A 584 2.85 18.55 -9.16
CA LYS A 584 3.89 17.61 -8.68
C LYS A 584 3.30 16.31 -8.13
N ASN A 585 2.17 15.87 -8.67
CA ASN A 585 1.56 14.59 -8.33
C ASN A 585 2.15 13.52 -9.26
N LEU A 586 3.27 12.92 -8.87
CA LEU A 586 4.06 12.01 -9.69
C LEU A 586 3.24 10.80 -10.16
N SER A 587 2.50 10.18 -9.27
CA SER A 587 1.74 8.96 -9.60
C SER A 587 0.62 9.23 -10.61
N SER A 588 -0.17 10.29 -10.41
CA SER A 588 -1.23 10.67 -11.35
C SER A 588 -0.68 11.22 -12.67
N SER A 589 0.51 11.87 -12.63
CA SER A 589 1.16 12.30 -13.87
C SER A 589 1.66 11.12 -14.70
N ALA A 590 2.24 10.11 -14.06
CA ALA A 590 2.68 8.89 -14.71
C ALA A 590 1.52 8.13 -15.38
N GLU A 591 0.37 8.03 -14.69
CA GLU A 591 -0.85 7.44 -15.27
C GLU A 591 -1.31 8.20 -16.52
N ALA A 592 -1.44 9.51 -16.40
CA ALA A 592 -1.88 10.32 -17.53
C ALA A 592 -0.89 10.28 -18.69
N THR A 593 0.42 10.23 -18.41
CA THR A 593 1.47 10.12 -19.43
C THR A 593 1.41 8.76 -20.14
N PHE A 594 1.17 7.68 -19.43
CA PHE A 594 0.94 6.36 -20.02
C PHE A 594 -0.27 6.34 -20.95
N GLU A 595 -1.40 6.92 -20.53
CA GLU A 595 -2.61 6.99 -21.36
C GLU A 595 -2.40 7.81 -22.62
N VAL A 596 -1.66 8.92 -22.54
CA VAL A 596 -1.24 9.70 -23.73
C VAL A 596 -0.39 8.82 -24.65
N GLY A 597 0.57 8.09 -24.11
CA GLY A 597 1.42 7.18 -24.89
C GLY A 597 0.63 6.12 -25.63
N ARG A 598 -0.32 5.48 -24.95
CA ARG A 598 -1.23 4.50 -25.52
C ARG A 598 -2.06 5.07 -26.67
N LEU A 599 -2.59 6.27 -26.50
CA LEU A 599 -3.39 6.96 -27.51
C LEU A 599 -2.55 7.41 -28.70
N TYR A 600 -1.35 7.92 -28.48
CA TYR A 600 -0.43 8.25 -29.59
C TYR A 600 -0.10 7.02 -30.43
N TYR A 601 0.18 5.90 -29.77
CA TYR A 601 0.41 4.63 -30.46
C TYR A 601 -0.80 4.24 -31.33
N LEU A 602 -2.03 4.29 -30.79
CA LEU A 602 -3.26 3.95 -31.51
C LEU A 602 -3.58 4.91 -32.66
N LEU A 603 -3.13 6.15 -32.57
CA LEU A 603 -3.26 7.17 -33.64
C LEU A 603 -2.18 7.04 -34.73
N GLY A 604 -1.29 6.05 -34.65
CA GLY A 604 -0.19 5.82 -35.59
C GLY A 604 1.10 6.59 -35.28
N ARG A 605 1.15 7.32 -34.16
CA ARG A 605 2.34 8.03 -33.65
C ARG A 605 3.17 7.09 -32.76
N ARG A 606 3.57 5.94 -33.34
CA ARG A 606 4.17 4.82 -32.61
C ARG A 606 5.37 5.25 -31.75
N GLU A 607 6.34 5.94 -32.36
CA GLU A 607 7.57 6.35 -31.69
C GLU A 607 7.32 7.31 -30.51
N GLU A 608 6.37 8.21 -30.67
CA GLU A 608 5.99 9.14 -29.64
C GLU A 608 5.25 8.42 -28.50
N GLY A 609 4.43 7.42 -28.84
CA GLY A 609 3.77 6.57 -27.87
C GLY A 609 4.78 5.80 -27.00
N LEU A 610 5.80 5.18 -27.64
CA LEU A 610 6.85 4.46 -26.92
C LEU A 610 7.64 5.37 -25.97
N ARG A 611 8.02 6.58 -26.42
CA ARG A 611 8.68 7.55 -25.56
C ARG A 611 7.83 7.94 -24.34
N LYS A 612 6.51 8.05 -24.52
CA LYS A 612 5.61 8.36 -23.41
C LYS A 612 5.53 7.25 -22.35
N PHE A 613 5.68 5.99 -22.74
CA PHE A 613 5.80 4.89 -21.75
C PHE A 613 7.08 5.02 -20.92
N ASP A 614 8.20 5.36 -21.55
CA ASP A 614 9.45 5.63 -20.83
C ASP A 614 9.34 6.83 -19.91
N GLU A 615 8.70 7.93 -20.36
CA GLU A 615 8.44 9.11 -19.53
C GLU A 615 7.53 8.78 -18.34
N ALA A 616 6.49 7.96 -18.52
CA ALA A 616 5.59 7.55 -17.45
C ALA A 616 6.32 6.75 -16.35
N ILE A 617 7.19 5.82 -16.76
CA ILE A 617 8.02 5.05 -15.83
C ILE A 617 9.03 5.97 -15.10
N ALA A 618 9.66 6.90 -15.81
CA ALA A 618 10.63 7.82 -15.21
C ALA A 618 9.99 8.83 -14.23
N GLN A 619 8.70 9.15 -14.39
CA GLN A 619 7.97 10.04 -13.47
C GLN A 619 7.68 9.37 -12.12
N ASP A 620 7.42 8.06 -12.12
CA ASP A 620 7.15 7.29 -10.91
C ASP A 620 7.76 5.88 -11.06
N GLU A 621 9.06 5.80 -10.84
CA GLU A 621 9.85 4.58 -11.02
C GLU A 621 9.48 3.44 -10.06
N ASP A 622 8.80 3.75 -8.97
CA ASP A 622 8.37 2.80 -7.95
C ASP A 622 6.89 2.39 -8.11
N ARG A 623 6.27 2.77 -9.23
CA ARG A 623 4.88 2.43 -9.50
C ARG A 623 4.75 1.14 -10.31
N ASP A 624 4.37 0.05 -9.64
CA ASP A 624 4.04 -1.25 -10.22
C ASP A 624 3.22 -1.17 -11.51
N GLN A 625 2.16 -0.35 -11.48
CA GLN A 625 1.18 -0.27 -12.55
C GLN A 625 1.79 0.29 -13.84
N SER A 626 2.75 1.21 -13.76
CA SER A 626 3.38 1.78 -14.96
C SER A 626 4.15 0.73 -15.76
N TYR A 627 4.82 -0.20 -15.06
CA TYR A 627 5.49 -1.33 -15.72
C TYR A 627 4.50 -2.35 -16.28
N LEU A 628 3.53 -2.76 -15.45
CA LEU A 628 2.55 -3.77 -15.84
C LEU A 628 1.74 -3.35 -17.07
N ASP A 629 1.18 -2.14 -17.06
CA ASP A 629 0.34 -1.63 -18.14
C ASP A 629 1.13 -1.45 -19.44
N SER A 630 2.38 -0.94 -19.32
CA SER A 630 3.24 -0.76 -20.51
C SER A 630 3.62 -2.10 -21.13
N ILE A 631 4.06 -3.06 -20.33
CA ILE A 631 4.43 -4.41 -20.81
C ILE A 631 3.19 -5.10 -21.42
N ALA A 632 2.06 -5.08 -20.72
CA ALA A 632 0.82 -5.71 -21.20
C ALA A 632 0.37 -5.11 -22.53
N PHE A 633 0.38 -3.79 -22.67
CA PHE A 633 0.00 -3.12 -23.91
C PHE A 633 0.95 -3.48 -25.06
N LEU A 634 2.26 -3.47 -24.82
CA LEU A 634 3.26 -3.79 -25.84
C LEU A 634 3.21 -5.26 -26.26
N VAL A 635 3.02 -6.17 -25.31
CA VAL A 635 2.81 -7.60 -25.58
C VAL A 635 1.56 -7.82 -26.44
N GLN A 636 0.46 -7.13 -26.12
CA GLN A 636 -0.76 -7.19 -26.93
C GLN A 636 -0.56 -6.71 -28.36
N ARG A 637 0.34 -5.77 -28.60
CA ARG A 637 0.64 -5.21 -29.92
C ARG A 637 1.77 -5.94 -30.64
N GLY A 638 2.43 -6.91 -29.99
CA GLY A 638 3.56 -7.67 -30.56
C GLY A 638 4.88 -6.89 -30.61
N GLU A 639 5.00 -5.82 -29.83
CA GLU A 639 6.18 -4.95 -29.72
C GLU A 639 7.26 -5.60 -28.84
N SER A 640 7.96 -6.62 -29.38
CA SER A 640 8.84 -7.48 -28.64
C SER A 640 10.03 -6.75 -28.02
N GLU A 641 10.69 -5.85 -28.76
CA GLU A 641 11.88 -5.14 -28.26
C GLU A 641 11.52 -4.16 -27.15
N ALA A 642 10.49 -3.35 -27.35
CA ALA A 642 10.05 -2.37 -26.37
C ALA A 642 9.52 -3.05 -25.09
N ALA A 643 8.74 -4.13 -25.23
CA ALA A 643 8.25 -4.90 -24.10
C ALA A 643 9.40 -5.50 -23.29
N LEU A 644 10.42 -6.06 -23.98
CA LEU A 644 11.59 -6.66 -23.34
C LEU A 644 12.46 -5.64 -22.61
N ASP A 645 12.64 -4.44 -23.17
CA ASP A 645 13.38 -3.37 -22.52
C ASP A 645 12.72 -2.94 -21.20
N ILE A 646 11.42 -2.64 -21.23
CA ILE A 646 10.68 -2.28 -20.01
C ILE A 646 10.67 -3.42 -18.99
N PHE A 647 10.52 -4.66 -19.45
CA PHE A 647 10.58 -5.84 -18.60
C PHE A 647 11.93 -5.98 -17.88
N ARG A 648 13.05 -5.79 -18.58
CA ARG A 648 14.39 -5.85 -17.97
C ARG A 648 14.58 -4.80 -16.89
N ARG A 649 14.05 -3.60 -17.11
CA ARG A 649 14.04 -2.53 -16.09
C ARG A 649 13.18 -2.92 -14.89
N ALA A 650 11.99 -3.48 -15.12
CA ALA A 650 11.13 -3.97 -14.05
C ALA A 650 11.80 -5.08 -13.23
N LEU A 651 12.49 -6.01 -13.91
CA LEU A 651 13.16 -7.13 -13.26
C LEU A 651 14.34 -6.67 -12.39
N ALA A 652 15.03 -5.60 -12.78
CA ALA A 652 16.14 -5.01 -12.04
C ALA A 652 15.70 -4.20 -10.80
N LYS A 653 14.42 -3.81 -10.70
CA LYS A 653 13.91 -3.06 -9.55
C LYS A 653 13.71 -3.98 -8.33
N PRO A 654 13.93 -3.49 -7.09
CA PRO A 654 13.61 -4.24 -5.88
C PRO A 654 12.12 -4.53 -5.76
N GLY A 655 11.73 -5.59 -5.07
CA GLY A 655 10.33 -6.03 -4.94
C GLY A 655 9.40 -5.02 -4.25
N ARG A 656 9.96 -4.09 -3.48
CA ARG A 656 9.22 -2.95 -2.92
C ARG A 656 8.80 -1.92 -3.98
N SER A 657 9.56 -1.79 -5.07
CA SER A 657 9.29 -0.84 -6.16
C SER A 657 8.46 -1.49 -7.25
N VAL A 658 8.82 -2.72 -7.65
CA VAL A 658 8.05 -3.53 -8.62
C VAL A 658 7.79 -4.90 -8.01
N SER A 659 6.53 -5.19 -7.74
CA SER A 659 6.13 -6.39 -7.01
C SER A 659 6.47 -7.68 -7.75
N GLU A 660 6.65 -8.76 -6.99
CA GLU A 660 6.83 -10.09 -7.52
C GLU A 660 5.70 -10.51 -8.46
N TYR A 661 4.47 -10.14 -8.13
CA TYR A 661 3.30 -10.38 -8.97
C TYR A 661 3.53 -9.85 -10.39
N VAL A 662 3.92 -8.58 -10.52
CA VAL A 662 4.19 -7.93 -11.82
C VAL A 662 5.34 -8.64 -12.54
N LYS A 663 6.43 -8.94 -11.85
CA LYS A 663 7.60 -9.61 -12.44
C LYS A 663 7.27 -11.01 -12.95
N VAL A 664 6.47 -11.79 -12.21
CA VAL A 664 6.08 -13.16 -12.63
C VAL A 664 5.20 -13.12 -13.86
N TYR A 665 4.11 -12.34 -13.83
CA TYR A 665 3.20 -12.28 -14.99
C TYR A 665 3.88 -11.67 -16.20
N ALA A 666 4.66 -10.61 -16.04
CA ALA A 666 5.47 -10.07 -17.13
C ALA A 666 6.44 -11.11 -17.69
N SER A 667 7.09 -11.91 -16.83
CA SER A 667 7.98 -13.01 -17.28
C SER A 667 7.23 -14.06 -18.10
N LEU A 668 6.02 -14.44 -17.68
CA LEU A 668 5.18 -15.40 -18.44
C LEU A 668 4.83 -14.84 -19.83
N TRP A 669 4.46 -13.57 -19.92
CA TRP A 669 4.13 -12.92 -21.20
C TRP A 669 5.36 -12.74 -22.09
N ILE A 670 6.50 -12.37 -21.53
CA ILE A 670 7.76 -12.20 -22.27
C ILE A 670 8.29 -13.53 -22.80
N VAL A 671 8.25 -14.60 -22.00
CA VAL A 671 8.63 -15.94 -22.45
C VAL A 671 7.81 -16.38 -23.66
N ASP A 672 6.49 -16.13 -23.64
CA ASP A 672 5.63 -16.44 -24.77
C ASP A 672 5.92 -15.55 -25.99
N LEU A 673 6.01 -14.23 -25.78
CA LEU A 673 6.28 -13.27 -26.83
C LEU A 673 7.60 -13.56 -27.55
N THR A 674 8.68 -13.79 -26.78
CA THR A 674 10.02 -14.01 -27.37
C THR A 674 10.15 -15.40 -28.01
N ARG A 675 9.47 -16.42 -27.48
CA ARG A 675 9.40 -17.72 -28.14
C ARG A 675 8.77 -17.64 -29.52
N ARG A 676 7.79 -16.79 -29.72
CA ARG A 676 7.12 -16.58 -31.02
C ARG A 676 7.92 -15.68 -31.94
N SER A 677 8.52 -14.60 -31.44
CA SER A 677 9.24 -13.61 -32.26
C SER A 677 10.68 -14.00 -32.56
N ALA A 678 11.38 -14.64 -31.61
CA ALA A 678 12.80 -14.97 -31.71
C ALA A 678 13.09 -16.48 -31.68
N ASN A 679 12.09 -17.33 -31.75
CA ASN A 679 12.18 -18.81 -31.66
C ASN A 679 12.84 -19.34 -30.38
N ALA A 680 13.08 -18.51 -29.38
CA ALA A 680 13.64 -18.88 -28.11
C ALA A 680 13.06 -17.99 -26.99
N PRO A 681 12.76 -18.57 -25.80
CA PRO A 681 12.30 -17.78 -24.66
C PRO A 681 13.43 -16.90 -24.12
N ASP A 682 13.09 -15.70 -23.65
CA ASP A 682 14.08 -14.80 -23.01
C ASP A 682 14.73 -15.50 -21.80
N ALA A 683 16.08 -15.41 -21.73
CA ALA A 683 16.85 -16.09 -20.70
C ALA A 683 16.61 -15.50 -19.30
N GLY A 684 16.46 -14.17 -19.19
CA GLY A 684 16.20 -13.48 -17.94
C GLY A 684 14.83 -13.84 -17.35
N ALA A 685 13.79 -13.77 -18.17
CA ALA A 685 12.44 -14.19 -17.79
C ALA A 685 12.38 -15.66 -17.36
N THR A 686 13.05 -16.54 -18.13
CA THR A 686 13.12 -17.96 -17.80
C THR A 686 13.88 -18.23 -16.50
N ALA A 687 14.98 -17.51 -16.26
CA ALA A 687 15.76 -17.64 -15.03
C ALA A 687 14.95 -17.17 -13.81
N TYR A 688 14.23 -16.06 -13.95
CA TYR A 688 13.35 -15.55 -12.88
C TYR A 688 12.23 -16.54 -12.55
N LEU A 689 11.52 -17.06 -13.56
CA LEU A 689 10.49 -18.10 -13.36
C LEU A 689 11.04 -19.36 -12.71
N ARG A 690 12.27 -19.80 -13.05
CA ARG A 690 12.92 -20.93 -12.37
C ARG A 690 13.21 -20.65 -10.90
N ALA A 691 13.63 -19.45 -10.56
CA ALA A 691 13.85 -19.04 -9.17
C ALA A 691 12.55 -19.11 -8.37
N ILE A 692 11.45 -18.56 -8.91
CA ILE A 692 10.12 -18.65 -8.31
C ILE A 692 9.66 -20.11 -8.17
N ALA A 693 9.78 -20.91 -9.23
CA ALA A 693 9.37 -22.32 -9.26
C ALA A 693 10.12 -23.19 -8.24
N SER A 694 11.38 -22.85 -7.94
CA SER A 694 12.26 -23.60 -7.03
C SER A 694 12.21 -23.12 -5.59
N ARG A 695 11.47 -22.07 -5.30
CA ARG A 695 11.39 -21.46 -3.97
C ARG A 695 10.81 -22.46 -2.96
N LYS A 696 11.48 -22.56 -1.80
CA LYS A 696 11.06 -23.44 -0.70
C LYS A 696 10.47 -22.70 0.47
N VAL A 697 10.80 -21.43 0.63
CA VAL A 697 10.34 -20.58 1.73
C VAL A 697 9.61 -19.38 1.14
N PHE A 698 8.40 -19.17 1.57
CA PHE A 698 7.57 -18.03 1.19
C PHE A 698 7.49 -17.05 2.36
N LEU A 699 7.99 -15.85 2.15
CA LEU A 699 7.90 -14.76 3.11
C LEU A 699 6.78 -13.84 2.68
N ARG A 700 5.74 -13.72 3.51
CA ARG A 700 4.56 -12.88 3.23
C ARG A 700 4.02 -13.07 1.82
N PRO A 701 3.65 -14.28 1.43
CA PRO A 701 3.14 -14.52 0.09
C PRO A 701 1.82 -13.77 -0.10
N PRO A 702 1.64 -13.01 -1.20
CA PRO A 702 0.30 -12.60 -1.59
C PRO A 702 -0.54 -13.85 -1.90
N ARG A 703 -1.87 -13.76 -1.76
CA ARG A 703 -2.78 -14.91 -2.02
C ARG A 703 -2.52 -15.52 -3.39
N ALA A 704 -2.22 -14.69 -4.38
CA ALA A 704 -1.87 -15.15 -5.72
C ALA A 704 -0.56 -15.96 -5.81
N ALA A 705 0.33 -15.90 -4.79
CA ALA A 705 1.67 -16.49 -4.86
C ALA A 705 1.64 -18.01 -5.02
N ALA A 706 0.72 -18.67 -4.35
CA ALA A 706 0.56 -20.13 -4.49
C ALA A 706 0.27 -20.52 -5.95
N TRP A 707 -0.58 -19.76 -6.63
CA TRP A 707 -0.98 -20.05 -7.99
C TRP A 707 0.07 -19.64 -9.02
N TYR A 708 0.60 -18.43 -8.98
CA TYR A 708 1.62 -18.06 -9.97
C TYR A 708 2.93 -18.83 -9.83
N THR A 709 3.20 -19.42 -8.65
CA THR A 709 4.30 -20.39 -8.51
C THR A 709 4.03 -21.65 -9.32
N GLU A 710 2.79 -22.14 -9.34
CA GLU A 710 2.44 -23.29 -10.18
C GLU A 710 2.50 -22.93 -11.68
N LEU A 711 2.10 -21.72 -12.06
CA LEU A 711 2.31 -21.22 -13.43
C LEU A 711 3.80 -21.16 -13.80
N ALA A 712 4.65 -20.70 -12.86
CA ALA A 712 6.11 -20.67 -13.08
C ALA A 712 6.68 -22.10 -13.21
N ARG A 713 6.22 -23.07 -12.41
CA ARG A 713 6.59 -24.49 -12.54
C ARG A 713 6.18 -25.05 -13.89
N TYR A 714 4.97 -24.72 -14.33
CA TYR A 714 4.48 -25.13 -15.65
C TYR A 714 5.31 -24.50 -16.77
N ALA A 715 5.53 -23.20 -16.75
CA ALA A 715 6.31 -22.48 -17.77
C ALA A 715 7.75 -22.96 -17.88
N THR A 716 8.34 -23.49 -16.79
CA THR A 716 9.70 -24.03 -16.73
C THR A 716 9.78 -25.55 -16.93
N GLY A 717 8.65 -26.21 -17.20
CA GLY A 717 8.60 -27.65 -17.47
C GLY A 717 8.70 -28.57 -16.23
N GLN A 718 8.56 -28.01 -15.02
CA GLN A 718 8.54 -28.77 -13.76
C GLN A 718 7.15 -29.32 -13.43
N LEU A 719 6.13 -28.86 -14.12
CA LEU A 719 4.73 -29.28 -13.98
C LEU A 719 4.14 -29.47 -15.37
N ASP A 720 3.38 -30.54 -15.61
CA ASP A 720 2.63 -30.71 -16.84
C ASP A 720 1.26 -30.02 -16.79
N TYR A 721 0.61 -29.95 -17.95
CA TYR A 721 -0.69 -29.26 -18.06
C TYR A 721 -1.80 -29.94 -17.25
N ALA A 722 -1.83 -31.28 -17.21
CA ALA A 722 -2.85 -32.01 -16.46
C ALA A 722 -2.75 -31.72 -14.95
N ALA A 723 -1.52 -31.69 -14.43
CA ALA A 723 -1.25 -31.38 -13.03
C ALA A 723 -1.51 -29.88 -12.72
N LEU A 724 -1.21 -28.97 -13.66
CA LEU A 724 -1.57 -27.56 -13.51
C LEU A 724 -3.09 -27.37 -13.44
N LEU A 725 -3.82 -28.01 -14.37
CA LEU A 725 -5.28 -27.89 -14.43
C LEU A 725 -5.96 -28.51 -13.19
N ALA A 726 -5.41 -29.58 -12.64
CA ALA A 726 -5.90 -30.18 -11.40
C ALA A 726 -5.78 -29.27 -10.19
N LYS A 727 -4.82 -28.32 -10.20
CA LYS A 727 -4.63 -27.31 -9.16
C LYS A 727 -5.46 -26.03 -9.40
N ALA A 728 -6.08 -25.87 -10.57
CA ALA A 728 -6.89 -24.72 -10.94
C ALA A 728 -8.30 -24.84 -10.34
N ASP A 729 -8.41 -24.58 -9.04
CA ASP A 729 -9.64 -24.72 -8.23
C ASP A 729 -10.66 -23.61 -8.46
N THR A 730 -10.24 -22.45 -9.00
CA THR A 730 -11.13 -21.33 -9.33
C THR A 730 -11.29 -21.14 -10.85
N THR A 731 -12.32 -20.40 -11.25
CA THR A 731 -12.57 -20.07 -12.67
C THR A 731 -11.42 -19.24 -13.25
N GLY A 732 -10.87 -18.30 -12.48
CA GLY A 732 -9.73 -17.50 -12.90
C GLY A 732 -8.48 -18.33 -13.17
N LYS A 733 -8.13 -19.23 -12.25
CA LYS A 733 -6.98 -20.15 -12.42
C LYS A 733 -7.16 -21.05 -13.64
N ARG A 734 -8.38 -21.51 -13.90
CA ARG A 734 -8.66 -22.31 -15.11
C ARG A 734 -8.48 -21.47 -16.38
N ALA A 735 -8.92 -20.21 -16.37
CA ALA A 735 -8.73 -19.32 -17.51
C ALA A 735 -7.24 -19.17 -17.87
N GLU A 736 -6.41 -18.92 -16.85
CA GLU A 736 -4.96 -18.82 -17.03
C GLU A 736 -4.33 -20.14 -17.47
N ALA A 737 -4.70 -21.28 -16.86
CA ALA A 737 -4.19 -22.59 -17.27
C ALA A 737 -4.52 -22.91 -18.74
N TYR A 738 -5.74 -22.64 -19.19
CA TYR A 738 -6.14 -22.81 -20.60
C TYR A 738 -5.33 -21.89 -21.51
N PHE A 739 -5.16 -20.63 -21.13
CA PHE A 739 -4.43 -19.66 -21.93
C PHE A 739 -2.97 -20.06 -22.12
N TYR A 740 -2.24 -20.33 -21.03
CA TYR A 740 -0.80 -20.65 -21.14
C TYR A 740 -0.55 -21.99 -21.84
N GLU A 741 -1.44 -23.00 -21.71
CA GLU A 741 -1.36 -24.21 -22.50
C GLU A 741 -1.64 -23.94 -23.99
N ALA A 742 -2.63 -23.11 -24.31
CA ALA A 742 -2.91 -22.72 -25.69
C ALA A 742 -1.68 -22.06 -26.34
N MET A 743 -1.00 -21.16 -25.60
CA MET A 743 0.22 -20.51 -26.09
C MET A 743 1.36 -21.50 -26.34
N ARG A 744 1.52 -22.50 -25.46
CA ARG A 744 2.49 -23.58 -25.64
C ARG A 744 2.16 -24.46 -26.84
N LEU A 745 0.91 -24.79 -27.05
CA LEU A 745 0.45 -25.57 -28.22
C LEU A 745 0.68 -24.81 -29.51
N LEU A 746 0.36 -23.52 -29.53
CA LEU A 746 0.63 -22.64 -30.68
C LEU A 746 2.13 -22.62 -31.04
N SER A 747 3.00 -22.47 -30.04
CA SER A 747 4.46 -22.50 -30.23
C SER A 747 4.96 -23.83 -30.80
N ASN A 748 4.23 -24.92 -30.58
CA ASN A 748 4.51 -26.26 -31.11
C ASN A 748 3.80 -26.55 -32.44
N GLY A 749 3.17 -25.54 -33.09
CA GLY A 749 2.48 -25.68 -34.36
C GLY A 749 1.09 -26.29 -34.30
N LYS A 750 0.53 -26.51 -33.11
CA LYS A 750 -0.79 -27.11 -32.86
C LYS A 750 -1.89 -26.06 -32.76
N SER A 751 -2.12 -25.34 -33.84
CA SER A 751 -3.01 -24.17 -33.88
C SER A 751 -4.47 -24.51 -33.55
N GLU A 752 -5.00 -25.62 -34.05
CA GLU A 752 -6.39 -26.04 -33.78
C GLU A 752 -6.64 -26.31 -32.31
N GLU A 753 -5.68 -27.04 -31.66
CA GLU A 753 -5.76 -27.36 -30.25
C GLU A 753 -5.67 -26.06 -29.39
N ALA A 754 -4.84 -25.10 -29.82
CA ALA A 754 -4.72 -23.79 -29.17
C ALA A 754 -6.04 -22.99 -29.28
N HIS A 755 -6.67 -22.97 -30.46
CA HIS A 755 -7.97 -22.32 -30.67
C HIS A 755 -9.08 -22.90 -29.78
N ALA A 756 -9.11 -24.21 -29.62
CA ALA A 756 -10.06 -24.88 -28.74
C ALA A 756 -9.88 -24.45 -27.27
N LEU A 757 -8.64 -24.24 -26.81
CA LEU A 757 -8.37 -23.76 -25.46
C LEU A 757 -8.67 -22.29 -25.28
N TRP A 758 -8.39 -21.42 -26.25
CA TRP A 758 -8.82 -20.01 -26.19
C TRP A 758 -10.35 -19.89 -26.12
N SER A 759 -11.10 -20.75 -26.82
CA SER A 759 -12.56 -20.81 -26.66
C SER A 759 -12.97 -21.14 -25.24
N LYS A 760 -12.27 -22.06 -24.56
CA LYS A 760 -12.50 -22.35 -23.15
C LYS A 760 -12.16 -21.14 -22.24
N VAL A 761 -11.13 -20.37 -22.57
CA VAL A 761 -10.87 -19.10 -21.84
C VAL A 761 -12.08 -18.17 -21.94
N MET A 762 -12.67 -18.03 -23.15
CA MET A 762 -13.87 -17.20 -23.34
C MET A 762 -15.07 -17.69 -22.54
N GLU A 763 -15.25 -19.02 -22.40
CA GLU A 763 -16.31 -19.63 -21.61
C GLU A 763 -16.22 -19.30 -20.12
N THR A 764 -15.02 -18.99 -19.60
CA THR A 764 -14.82 -18.63 -18.20
C THR A 764 -15.43 -17.28 -17.82
N LYS A 765 -15.68 -16.40 -18.79
CA LYS A 765 -16.16 -15.02 -18.60
C LYS A 765 -15.27 -14.16 -17.67
N MET A 766 -14.00 -14.53 -17.49
CA MET A 766 -13.02 -13.76 -16.70
C MET A 766 -12.58 -12.50 -17.44
N MET A 767 -13.53 -11.63 -17.75
CA MET A 767 -13.40 -10.50 -18.68
C MET A 767 -12.39 -9.42 -18.23
N SER A 768 -12.01 -9.40 -16.97
CA SER A 768 -10.97 -8.49 -16.44
C SER A 768 -9.54 -9.02 -16.64
N PHE A 769 -9.38 -10.31 -17.01
CA PHE A 769 -8.08 -10.93 -17.14
C PHE A 769 -7.40 -10.58 -18.47
N PHE A 770 -6.10 -10.40 -18.42
CA PHE A 770 -5.25 -10.24 -19.61
C PHE A 770 -5.39 -11.41 -20.58
N GLU A 771 -5.39 -12.63 -20.04
CA GLU A 771 -5.52 -13.88 -20.76
C GLU A 771 -6.85 -13.96 -21.55
N PHE A 772 -7.94 -13.46 -20.97
CA PHE A 772 -9.23 -13.36 -21.65
C PHE A 772 -9.17 -12.37 -22.82
N GLU A 773 -8.57 -11.21 -22.63
CA GLU A 773 -8.45 -10.20 -23.66
C GLU A 773 -7.58 -10.69 -24.83
N MET A 774 -6.45 -11.35 -24.51
CA MET A 774 -5.56 -11.94 -25.50
C MET A 774 -6.22 -13.09 -26.27
N ALA A 775 -6.90 -14.01 -25.57
CA ALA A 775 -7.65 -15.10 -26.20
C ALA A 775 -8.73 -14.56 -27.16
N SER A 776 -9.51 -13.56 -26.71
CA SER A 776 -10.50 -12.89 -27.56
C SER A 776 -9.88 -12.29 -28.83
N ARG A 777 -8.72 -11.67 -28.69
CA ARG A 777 -8.00 -11.10 -29.82
C ARG A 777 -7.53 -12.19 -30.79
N TYR A 778 -6.87 -13.25 -30.29
CA TYR A 778 -6.36 -14.32 -31.15
C TYR A 778 -7.47 -15.08 -31.88
N LEU A 779 -8.63 -15.26 -31.26
CA LEU A 779 -9.79 -15.84 -31.91
C LEU A 779 -10.36 -14.97 -33.02
N ARG A 780 -10.26 -13.64 -32.92
CA ARG A 780 -10.79 -12.72 -33.96
C ARG A 780 -9.81 -12.44 -35.10
N THR A 781 -8.54 -12.28 -34.79
CA THR A 781 -7.54 -11.80 -35.77
C THR A 781 -6.58 -12.90 -36.22
N GLY A 782 -6.68 -14.08 -35.65
CA GLY A 782 -5.62 -15.08 -35.72
C GLY A 782 -4.47 -14.71 -34.77
N ALA A 783 -3.75 -15.70 -34.24
CA ALA A 783 -2.49 -15.42 -33.56
C ALA A 783 -1.51 -14.82 -34.60
N PRO A 784 -0.65 -13.87 -34.22
CA PRO A 784 0.36 -13.33 -35.11
C PRO A 784 1.18 -14.50 -35.66
N ALA A 785 1.21 -14.59 -37.00
CA ALA A 785 2.01 -15.60 -37.68
C ALA A 785 3.47 -15.50 -37.20
N ARG A 786 4.14 -16.63 -37.12
CA ARG A 786 5.61 -16.64 -36.99
C ARG A 786 6.16 -15.70 -38.06
N PRO A 787 7.13 -14.81 -37.79
CA PRO A 787 7.80 -14.10 -38.87
C PRO A 787 8.30 -15.19 -39.83
N GLU A 788 7.86 -15.13 -41.09
CA GLU A 788 8.48 -15.94 -42.12
C GLU A 788 9.96 -15.58 -42.08
N THR A 789 10.80 -16.51 -41.70
CA THR A 789 12.22 -16.40 -41.92
C THR A 789 12.35 -16.20 -43.44
N ASP A 790 12.86 -15.03 -43.84
CA ASP A 790 13.19 -14.74 -45.23
C ASP A 790 14.29 -15.73 -45.68
N ASP A 791 13.87 -16.95 -46.01
CA ASP A 791 14.67 -17.96 -46.73
C ASP A 791 14.82 -17.58 -48.18
N LYS A 792 14.79 -16.26 -48.48
CA LYS A 792 15.09 -15.74 -49.80
C LYS A 792 16.50 -15.13 -49.87
N ASN A 793 17.50 -15.91 -49.49
CA ASN A 793 18.89 -15.65 -49.84
C ASN A 793 19.66 -16.95 -50.14
N GLU A 794 19.10 -17.79 -51.02
CA GLU A 794 19.93 -18.71 -51.82
C GLU A 794 19.39 -18.65 -53.26
N THR A 795 20.00 -17.78 -54.03
CA THR A 795 20.31 -17.87 -55.46
C THR A 795 20.53 -16.46 -56.02
N ILE A 796 21.74 -15.99 -56.03
CA ILE A 796 22.52 -15.61 -57.23
C ILE A 796 23.97 -15.39 -56.79
#